data_feb511c1e9555824df25d952d16bbff3
#
_entry.id   feb511c1e9555824df25d952d16bbff3
#
_cell.length_a   1.000
_cell.length_b   1.000
_cell.length_c   1.000
_cell.angle_alpha   90.00
_cell.angle_beta   90.00
_cell.angle_gamma   90.00
#
_symmetry.space_group_name_H-M   'P 1'
#
loop_
_entity.id
_entity.type
_entity.pdbx_description
1 polymer ?
#
loop_
_entity_poly.entity_id
_entity_poly.type
_entity_poly.pdbx_seq_one_letter_code
_entity_poly.pdbx_strand_id
1 'polypeptide(L)'
;MSMRIYSLTPFEDSSRTIDAKLLRTLKPHTAPVVTTSIDQTGTLLATGASDGSIKVWDIRGGYVTHTFHGHAGVISALCFFQVPFQDSESKASSKKKKSKRKTDDSDEDEDMEDVAPASIEGFRLASGSEEGKVRVWDLNKRKPIASLESHVSVVRSLSYSPTEHALLSAGRDKTVIVWDVRTFKSRRIIPVLESVEAAAFVADSGLCLVGGENGKLRVWDCNRGGEVTEEQEAAAEFEAIVAIQYTPGMPFALTVHADQTLRLHSLEPLVNFKAGSLLDPLPVMRRISGNDDDIIDLAYVGPDRSMLALATNTESVRLVSVGHSQDRPSDKDAEYFGADITHLEGHDDIIICIDADWSGHWLATGAKDNSARLWRLDPKASSYTCFAIMTGHAESLGAISFPRVPPPANTPTRNDPLNHPPQFLLTGSQDRTIKRWDTGKLGPLISSKPHTPKAVFTRKAHEKDINALDVNPTSTLFASASQDRTVKIWSVEEGSVVGILRGHKRGVWSARFAPNGTPVISSSTQSSTNRGLIVTGSGDKTVKLWSLSDYSCLLTFEGHTNSVLKVLWLPPSDLSTKRDEDDYDEDQGAPAQNPATQPRPLVASAAADGLVKVWSPYTGELEATLDNHTDRVWALASPTPSGSRADILSPSTQKTSSPYAIASGSADSTVTFWTDTTSATYTATVSANAARIEQDQKLENYIRAGAYREAITLALQLNHPGRLLSLFTAAVDTSDNQFLTDSEKTDRANSLTGDPSIDEVLQTLDPDNLRILLLRLRDWNTNARTSRIAQRILFALFRSYPASTFIELATASMANRRSDGRTAAGMKDILQALASYTERHYRRIEELSDESYLVEWVLGEMDGGVGLGGLGVSSAHNAIDGTTDEVPDHEKDTIMLGA
;
A
#
# COMPACT_ATOMS: atom_id res chain seq x y z
N MET A 1 1.99 -14.83 -12.87
CA MET A 1 2.42 -14.34 -11.55
C MET A 1 3.13 -13.03 -11.72
N SER A 2 3.01 -12.12 -10.76
CA SER A 2 3.65 -10.80 -10.78
C SER A 2 4.57 -10.66 -9.57
N MET A 3 5.67 -9.92 -9.72
CA MET A 3 6.56 -9.50 -8.65
C MET A 3 6.30 -8.02 -8.38
N ARG A 4 6.06 -7.65 -7.14
CA ARG A 4 5.82 -6.25 -6.71
C ARG A 4 7.00 -5.80 -5.85
N ILE A 5 7.52 -4.61 -6.11
CA ILE A 5 8.60 -3.99 -5.35
C ILE A 5 8.02 -2.80 -4.60
N TYR A 6 8.18 -2.78 -3.28
CA TYR A 6 7.72 -1.71 -2.40
C TYR A 6 8.91 -0.95 -1.81
N SER A 7 8.75 0.36 -1.65
CA SER A 7 9.62 1.16 -0.78
C SER A 7 9.03 1.16 0.61
N LEU A 8 9.83 0.80 1.60
CA LEU A 8 9.44 0.83 3.01
C LEU A 8 10.11 2.06 3.65
N THR A 9 9.31 2.98 4.17
CA THR A 9 9.79 4.15 4.92
C THR A 9 9.24 4.09 6.34
N PRO A 10 10.10 4.18 7.39
CA PRO A 10 9.61 4.33 8.75
C PRO A 10 8.92 5.68 8.88
N PHE A 11 7.78 5.73 9.54
CA PHE A 11 7.15 7.00 9.94
C PHE A 11 8.03 7.70 10.97
N GLU A 12 8.28 9.00 10.81
CA GLU A 12 9.09 9.82 11.73
C GLU A 12 8.38 10.07 13.06
N ASP A 13 7.06 9.97 13.09
CA ASP A 13 6.27 10.03 14.33
C ASP A 13 6.29 8.67 15.03
N SER A 14 6.39 8.72 16.37
CA SER A 14 6.55 7.62 17.32
C SER A 14 5.57 6.42 17.21
N SER A 15 4.73 6.36 16.18
CA SER A 15 3.96 5.20 15.80
C SER A 15 4.85 4.22 15.04
N ARG A 16 5.03 3.02 15.57
CA ARG A 16 5.81 1.90 15.02
C ARG A 16 5.25 1.36 13.68
N THR A 17 4.77 2.23 12.81
CA THR A 17 4.18 1.89 11.51
C THR A 17 5.18 2.15 10.40
N ILE A 18 5.20 1.25 9.42
CA ILE A 18 6.02 1.33 8.21
C ILE A 18 5.09 1.67 7.06
N ASP A 19 5.40 2.76 6.33
CA ASP A 19 4.69 3.06 5.08
C ASP A 19 5.28 2.24 3.92
N ALA A 20 4.42 1.51 3.21
CA ALA A 20 4.80 0.64 2.11
C ALA A 20 4.25 1.19 0.78
N LYS A 21 5.09 1.91 0.05
CA LYS A 21 4.72 2.47 -1.27
C LYS A 21 5.11 1.52 -2.40
N LEU A 22 4.14 1.10 -3.22
CA LEU A 22 4.40 0.29 -4.40
C LEU A 22 5.21 1.08 -5.43
N LEU A 23 6.42 0.61 -5.72
CA LEU A 23 7.31 1.21 -6.73
C LEU A 23 7.06 0.63 -8.12
N ARG A 24 6.98 -0.71 -8.23
CA ARG A 24 6.89 -1.39 -9.52
C ARG A 24 6.20 -2.75 -9.44
N THR A 25 5.57 -3.14 -10.55
CA THR A 25 5.05 -4.49 -10.78
C THR A 25 5.69 -5.06 -12.03
N LEU A 26 6.32 -6.23 -11.91
CA LEU A 26 7.07 -6.89 -12.98
C LEU A 26 6.52 -8.32 -13.18
N LYS A 27 6.68 -8.86 -14.40
CA LYS A 27 6.45 -10.29 -14.69
C LYS A 27 7.80 -10.99 -14.79
N PRO A 28 8.27 -11.71 -13.75
CA PRO A 28 9.63 -12.24 -13.73
C PRO A 28 9.85 -13.39 -14.72
N HIS A 29 8.94 -14.36 -14.75
CA HIS A 29 9.06 -15.58 -15.55
C HIS A 29 7.75 -15.92 -16.27
N THR A 30 7.82 -16.77 -17.26
CA THR A 30 6.66 -17.40 -17.91
C THR A 30 6.11 -18.54 -17.07
N ALA A 31 6.99 -19.23 -16.33
CA ALA A 31 6.67 -20.28 -15.38
C ALA A 31 6.52 -19.71 -13.94
N PRO A 32 5.92 -20.46 -13.00
CA PRO A 32 5.84 -20.05 -11.60
C PRO A 32 7.22 -19.86 -10.97
N VAL A 33 7.37 -18.76 -10.21
CA VAL A 33 8.56 -18.53 -9.36
C VAL A 33 8.39 -19.31 -8.07
N VAL A 34 9.37 -20.12 -7.73
CA VAL A 34 9.38 -20.99 -6.56
C VAL A 34 10.22 -20.41 -5.42
N THR A 35 11.35 -19.80 -5.74
CA THR A 35 12.29 -19.29 -4.74
C THR A 35 12.86 -17.94 -5.14
N THR A 36 13.21 -17.14 -4.13
CA THR A 36 13.84 -15.83 -4.32
C THR A 36 14.96 -15.64 -3.29
N SER A 37 15.97 -14.88 -3.66
CA SER A 37 17.06 -14.48 -2.76
C SER A 37 17.50 -13.06 -3.07
N ILE A 38 17.82 -12.30 -2.04
CA ILE A 38 18.31 -10.91 -2.14
C ILE A 38 19.78 -10.89 -1.71
N ASP A 39 20.58 -10.06 -2.34
CA ASP A 39 21.98 -9.86 -1.95
C ASP A 39 22.09 -9.03 -0.65
N GLN A 40 23.26 -9.07 0.00
CA GLN A 40 23.48 -8.34 1.26
C GLN A 40 23.34 -6.82 1.14
N THR A 41 23.54 -6.27 -0.06
CA THR A 41 23.42 -4.83 -0.30
C THR A 41 22.01 -4.38 -0.66
N GLY A 42 21.07 -5.33 -0.86
CA GLY A 42 19.70 -5.04 -1.28
C GLY A 42 19.59 -4.47 -2.69
N THR A 43 20.61 -4.66 -3.54
CA THR A 43 20.62 -4.12 -4.91
C THR A 43 20.19 -5.14 -5.95
N LEU A 44 20.47 -6.43 -5.72
CA LEU A 44 20.16 -7.52 -6.64
C LEU A 44 19.16 -8.50 -6.03
N LEU A 45 18.23 -8.97 -6.87
CA LEU A 45 17.26 -10.02 -6.54
C LEU A 45 17.45 -11.18 -7.52
N ALA A 46 17.63 -12.39 -7.02
CA ALA A 46 17.58 -13.61 -7.81
C ALA A 46 16.20 -14.25 -7.69
N THR A 47 15.64 -14.74 -8.80
CA THR A 47 14.38 -15.49 -8.89
C THR A 47 14.60 -16.81 -9.57
N GLY A 48 14.18 -17.90 -8.94
CA GLY A 48 14.22 -19.25 -9.50
C GLY A 48 12.83 -19.74 -9.86
N ALA A 49 12.66 -20.29 -11.03
CA ALA A 49 11.39 -20.72 -11.54
C ALA A 49 11.28 -22.25 -11.72
N SER A 50 10.06 -22.72 -11.89
CA SER A 50 9.79 -24.15 -12.10
C SER A 50 10.27 -24.70 -13.45
N ASP A 51 10.65 -23.84 -14.39
CA ASP A 51 11.24 -24.21 -15.68
C ASP A 51 12.76 -24.41 -15.63
N GLY A 52 13.39 -24.36 -14.44
CA GLY A 52 14.83 -24.47 -14.26
C GLY A 52 15.61 -23.20 -14.65
N SER A 53 14.94 -22.10 -14.96
CA SER A 53 15.58 -20.82 -15.24
C SER A 53 15.77 -19.98 -14.00
N ILE A 54 16.91 -19.26 -13.95
CA ILE A 54 17.24 -18.31 -12.89
C ILE A 54 17.41 -16.94 -13.53
N LYS A 55 16.79 -15.92 -12.97
CA LYS A 55 16.97 -14.54 -13.39
C LYS A 55 17.43 -13.67 -12.23
N VAL A 56 18.42 -12.82 -12.50
CA VAL A 56 18.92 -11.84 -11.54
C VAL A 56 18.47 -10.46 -12.00
N TRP A 57 17.90 -9.69 -11.09
CA TRP A 57 17.28 -8.41 -11.31
C TRP A 57 18.02 -7.31 -10.55
N ASP A 58 18.18 -6.17 -11.15
CA ASP A 58 18.48 -4.93 -10.44
C ASP A 58 17.19 -4.39 -9.83
N ILE A 59 17.11 -4.33 -8.51
CA ILE A 59 15.91 -3.87 -7.77
C ILE A 59 15.60 -2.42 -8.09
N ARG A 60 16.62 -1.55 -8.16
CA ARG A 60 16.46 -0.12 -8.46
C ARG A 60 16.05 0.11 -9.92
N GLY A 61 16.73 -0.53 -10.84
CA GLY A 61 16.49 -0.41 -12.27
C GLY A 61 15.25 -1.15 -12.76
N GLY A 62 14.83 -2.24 -12.09
CA GLY A 62 13.71 -3.08 -12.47
C GLY A 62 13.91 -3.87 -13.76
N TYR A 63 15.14 -4.18 -14.14
CA TYR A 63 15.48 -4.95 -15.33
C TYR A 63 16.32 -6.18 -14.98
N VAL A 64 16.26 -7.19 -15.87
CA VAL A 64 17.05 -8.43 -15.74
C VAL A 64 18.50 -8.14 -16.11
N THR A 65 19.41 -8.40 -15.18
CA THR A 65 20.85 -8.28 -15.41
C THR A 65 21.45 -9.57 -15.95
N HIS A 66 20.96 -10.73 -15.45
CA HIS A 66 21.46 -12.05 -15.83
C HIS A 66 20.30 -13.04 -15.98
N THR A 67 20.48 -13.97 -16.92
CA THR A 67 19.61 -15.15 -17.07
C THR A 67 20.50 -16.38 -17.17
N PHE A 68 20.26 -17.36 -16.30
CA PHE A 68 21.01 -18.61 -16.28
C PHE A 68 20.07 -19.79 -16.58
N HIS A 69 20.55 -20.67 -17.43
CA HIS A 69 19.91 -21.93 -17.77
C HIS A 69 20.90 -23.08 -17.53
N GLY A 70 20.40 -24.22 -17.10
CA GLY A 70 21.28 -25.38 -16.89
C GLY A 70 20.74 -26.45 -15.94
N HIS A 71 19.81 -26.10 -15.04
CA HIS A 71 19.06 -27.10 -14.28
C HIS A 71 17.96 -27.70 -15.15
N ALA A 72 17.74 -29.00 -15.05
CA ALA A 72 16.67 -29.69 -15.78
C ALA A 72 15.35 -29.71 -14.98
N GLY A 73 15.40 -29.51 -13.67
CA GLY A 73 14.24 -29.50 -12.76
C GLY A 73 13.99 -28.13 -12.13
N VAL A 74 12.99 -28.08 -11.25
CA VAL A 74 12.56 -26.89 -10.50
C VAL A 74 13.71 -26.35 -9.65
N ILE A 75 13.89 -25.02 -9.64
CA ILE A 75 14.83 -24.35 -8.74
C ILE A 75 14.15 -24.16 -7.38
N SER A 76 14.68 -24.84 -6.37
CA SER A 76 14.10 -24.88 -5.02
C SER A 76 14.83 -24.00 -4.00
N ALA A 77 16.11 -23.67 -4.25
CA ALA A 77 16.90 -22.82 -3.35
C ALA A 77 17.84 -21.89 -4.10
N LEU A 78 18.05 -20.69 -3.56
CA LEU A 78 18.97 -19.68 -4.08
C LEU A 78 19.71 -18.99 -2.93
N CYS A 79 21.00 -18.69 -3.11
CA CYS A 79 21.81 -17.97 -2.14
C CYS A 79 22.88 -17.13 -2.83
N PHE A 80 22.92 -15.82 -2.56
CA PHE A 80 24.03 -14.96 -2.95
C PHE A 80 25.19 -15.07 -1.98
N PHE A 81 26.41 -15.01 -2.49
CA PHE A 81 27.60 -14.95 -1.64
C PHE A 81 28.79 -14.26 -2.31
N GLN A 82 29.70 -13.76 -1.48
CA GLN A 82 30.92 -13.09 -1.91
C GLN A 82 32.12 -13.90 -1.46
N VAL A 83 33.11 -14.04 -2.33
CA VAL A 83 34.37 -14.67 -1.98
C VAL A 83 35.44 -13.59 -1.88
N PRO A 84 36.00 -13.31 -0.69
CA PRO A 84 37.07 -12.33 -0.55
C PRO A 84 38.31 -12.77 -1.36
N PHE A 85 38.96 -11.81 -2.01
CA PHE A 85 40.19 -12.02 -2.76
C PHE A 85 41.31 -12.32 -1.79
N GLN A 86 42.01 -13.44 -1.96
CA GLN A 86 43.27 -13.68 -1.27
C GLN A 86 44.38 -12.96 -2.04
N ASP A 87 45.07 -12.04 -1.39
CA ASP A 87 46.32 -11.51 -1.87
C ASP A 87 47.27 -12.66 -2.15
N SER A 88 47.64 -12.85 -3.42
CA SER A 88 48.60 -13.86 -3.86
C SER A 88 50.02 -13.38 -3.63
N GLU A 89 50.37 -13.04 -2.38
CA GLU A 89 51.73 -12.68 -2.00
C GLU A 89 52.64 -13.86 -1.63
N SER A 90 52.49 -15.04 -2.15
CA SER A 90 53.43 -16.12 -1.87
C SER A 90 53.74 -17.11 -2.99
N LYS A 91 53.71 -16.65 -4.27
CA LYS A 91 54.26 -17.47 -5.37
C LYS A 91 54.96 -16.66 -6.47
N ALA A 92 55.70 -15.62 -6.11
CA ALA A 92 56.60 -14.94 -7.03
C ALA A 92 58.05 -15.20 -6.69
N SER A 93 58.46 -16.46 -6.52
CA SER A 93 59.88 -16.83 -6.50
C SER A 93 60.03 -18.18 -7.15
N SER A 94 60.14 -18.24 -8.44
CA SER A 94 60.87 -19.17 -9.26
C SER A 94 60.31 -19.32 -10.67
N LYS A 95 60.68 -18.40 -11.56
CA LYS A 95 61.04 -18.77 -12.94
C LYS A 95 61.75 -17.60 -13.63
N LYS A 96 63.10 -17.61 -13.44
CA LYS A 96 64.03 -16.82 -14.21
C LYS A 96 64.24 -17.44 -15.58
N LYS A 97 64.29 -16.54 -16.59
CA LYS A 97 65.04 -16.65 -17.86
C LYS A 97 64.43 -17.49 -18.97
N LYS A 98 64.04 -16.78 -20.04
CA LYS A 98 64.78 -16.86 -21.29
C LYS A 98 64.53 -15.65 -22.19
N SER A 99 65.63 -14.96 -22.44
CA SER A 99 65.79 -13.84 -23.36
C SER A 99 65.56 -14.24 -24.81
N LYS A 100 65.02 -13.37 -25.67
CA LYS A 100 65.59 -13.16 -27.01
C LYS A 100 65.26 -11.75 -27.48
N ARG A 101 66.33 -11.09 -27.84
CA ARG A 101 66.44 -9.79 -28.51
C ARG A 101 65.79 -9.77 -29.87
N LYS A 102 65.20 -8.62 -30.25
CA LYS A 102 65.61 -7.77 -31.44
C LYS A 102 64.56 -6.64 -31.51
N THR A 103 65.07 -5.47 -31.36
CA THR A 103 65.49 -4.37 -32.28
C THR A 103 64.32 -3.55 -32.84
N ASP A 104 64.44 -2.26 -32.37
CA ASP A 104 64.17 -0.99 -33.06
C ASP A 104 62.79 -0.80 -33.78
N ASP A 105 62.04 0.15 -33.37
CA ASP A 105 62.07 1.56 -33.75
C ASP A 105 61.05 2.37 -32.94
N SER A 106 61.39 3.61 -32.79
CA SER A 106 60.75 4.77 -32.20
C SER A 106 59.29 4.93 -32.54
N ASP A 107 58.46 5.27 -31.55
CA ASP A 107 57.62 6.45 -31.57
C ASP A 107 57.07 6.72 -30.16
N GLU A 108 57.18 7.98 -29.76
CA GLU A 108 56.70 8.59 -28.55
C GLU A 108 55.19 8.62 -28.56
N ASP A 109 54.54 7.89 -27.62
CA ASP A 109 53.18 8.13 -27.24
C ASP A 109 53.06 8.18 -25.71
N GLU A 110 52.49 9.30 -25.25
CA GLU A 110 52.31 9.72 -23.88
C GLU A 110 51.64 8.67 -23.01
N ASP A 111 52.27 8.36 -21.89
CA ASP A 111 51.78 7.49 -20.82
C ASP A 111 50.51 8.07 -20.21
N MET A 112 49.35 7.61 -20.65
CA MET A 112 48.13 7.62 -19.84
C MET A 112 48.28 6.53 -18.78
N GLU A 113 48.52 6.92 -17.54
CA GLU A 113 48.45 6.05 -16.39
C GLU A 113 47.06 5.34 -16.39
N ASP A 114 47.02 4.11 -16.82
CA ASP A 114 45.93 3.19 -16.58
C ASP A 114 45.77 2.99 -15.07
N VAL A 115 44.87 3.70 -14.45
CA VAL A 115 44.37 3.41 -13.12
C VAL A 115 43.80 1.99 -13.19
N ALA A 116 44.54 1.03 -12.64
CA ALA A 116 44.11 -0.34 -12.53
C ALA A 116 42.73 -0.39 -11.87
N PRO A 117 41.72 -1.05 -12.46
CA PRO A 117 40.40 -1.14 -11.85
C PRO A 117 40.53 -1.86 -10.52
N ALA A 118 40.05 -1.23 -9.46
CA ALA A 118 39.96 -1.79 -8.11
C ALA A 118 39.44 -3.23 -8.18
N SER A 119 40.14 -4.14 -7.48
CA SER A 119 39.89 -5.57 -7.42
C SER A 119 38.42 -5.86 -7.21
N ILE A 120 37.72 -6.32 -8.25
CA ILE A 120 36.28 -6.61 -8.21
C ILE A 120 36.10 -7.87 -7.36
N GLU A 121 35.53 -7.72 -6.18
CA GLU A 121 35.07 -8.82 -5.33
C GLU A 121 34.20 -9.76 -6.15
N GLY A 122 34.43 -11.07 -6.06
CA GLY A 122 33.72 -12.07 -6.85
C GLY A 122 32.32 -12.32 -6.32
N PHE A 123 31.31 -11.63 -6.89
CA PHE A 123 29.91 -11.92 -6.64
C PHE A 123 29.48 -13.23 -7.28
N ARG A 124 28.92 -14.14 -6.48
CA ARG A 124 28.50 -15.48 -6.90
C ARG A 124 27.07 -15.75 -6.44
N LEU A 125 26.41 -16.64 -7.18
CA LEU A 125 25.07 -17.16 -6.86
C LEU A 125 25.14 -18.69 -6.78
N ALA A 126 24.64 -19.27 -5.72
CA ALA A 126 24.39 -20.70 -5.61
C ALA A 126 22.93 -20.99 -5.89
N SER A 127 22.64 -22.09 -6.59
CA SER A 127 21.26 -22.54 -6.87
C SER A 127 21.14 -24.03 -6.62
N GLY A 128 20.14 -24.44 -5.86
CA GLY A 128 19.75 -25.82 -5.63
C GLY A 128 18.54 -26.21 -6.45
N SER A 129 18.48 -27.45 -6.91
CA SER A 129 17.37 -27.92 -7.72
C SER A 129 16.78 -29.25 -7.22
N GLU A 130 15.66 -29.61 -7.80
CA GLU A 130 14.97 -30.87 -7.57
C GLU A 130 15.82 -32.11 -7.94
N GLU A 131 16.81 -31.94 -8.83
CA GLU A 131 17.74 -32.98 -9.23
C GLU A 131 18.76 -33.39 -8.14
N GLY A 132 18.79 -32.69 -7.00
CA GLY A 132 19.84 -32.86 -5.98
C GLY A 132 21.17 -32.17 -6.31
N LYS A 133 21.22 -31.35 -7.35
CA LYS A 133 22.43 -30.63 -7.76
C LYS A 133 22.43 -29.21 -7.25
N VAL A 134 23.59 -28.78 -6.73
CA VAL A 134 23.84 -27.37 -6.41
C VAL A 134 24.80 -26.81 -7.44
N ARG A 135 24.41 -25.77 -8.17
CA ARG A 135 25.26 -25.07 -9.15
C ARG A 135 25.69 -23.72 -8.62
N VAL A 136 26.93 -23.38 -8.89
CA VAL A 136 27.51 -22.08 -8.54
C VAL A 136 27.78 -21.29 -9.80
N TRP A 137 27.30 -20.05 -9.82
CA TRP A 137 27.35 -19.14 -10.95
C TRP A 137 28.20 -17.92 -10.62
N ASP A 138 29.05 -17.51 -11.57
CA ASP A 138 29.81 -16.26 -11.51
C ASP A 138 28.97 -15.15 -12.17
N LEU A 139 28.60 -14.16 -11.40
CA LEU A 139 27.80 -13.04 -11.92
C LEU A 139 28.62 -12.12 -12.82
N ASN A 140 29.93 -11.97 -12.58
CA ASN A 140 30.77 -11.12 -13.40
C ASN A 140 31.05 -11.78 -14.76
N LYS A 141 31.34 -13.08 -14.78
CA LYS A 141 31.65 -13.84 -15.99
C LYS A 141 30.43 -14.41 -16.72
N ARG A 142 29.28 -14.40 -16.06
CA ARG A 142 27.99 -14.94 -16.56
C ARG A 142 28.08 -16.44 -16.93
N LYS A 143 28.84 -17.21 -16.18
CA LYS A 143 29.07 -18.64 -16.46
C LYS A 143 28.98 -19.50 -15.19
N PRO A 144 28.60 -20.78 -15.31
CA PRO A 144 28.67 -21.71 -14.19
C PRO A 144 30.16 -21.96 -13.84
N ILE A 145 30.47 -21.99 -12.54
CA ILE A 145 31.82 -22.27 -12.02
C ILE A 145 31.95 -23.73 -11.62
N ALA A 146 30.93 -24.24 -10.89
CA ALA A 146 30.97 -25.59 -10.31
C ALA A 146 29.57 -26.20 -10.27
N SER A 147 29.53 -27.54 -10.30
CA SER A 147 28.35 -28.35 -10.01
C SER A 147 28.72 -29.26 -8.83
N LEU A 148 27.96 -29.18 -7.75
CA LEU A 148 28.11 -29.93 -6.52
C LEU A 148 27.08 -31.05 -6.52
N GLU A 149 27.51 -32.30 -6.64
CA GLU A 149 26.65 -33.47 -6.82
C GLU A 149 26.87 -34.43 -5.66
N SER A 150 26.14 -34.27 -4.56
CA SER A 150 26.22 -35.15 -3.39
C SER A 150 24.87 -35.41 -2.74
N HIS A 151 23.87 -34.56 -2.98
CA HIS A 151 22.50 -34.84 -2.57
C HIS A 151 21.83 -35.83 -3.51
N VAL A 152 21.02 -36.70 -2.95
CA VAL A 152 20.28 -37.74 -3.68
C VAL A 152 18.82 -37.31 -3.95
N SER A 153 18.35 -36.31 -3.24
CA SER A 153 16.99 -35.77 -3.36
C SER A 153 17.02 -34.25 -3.50
N VAL A 154 15.86 -33.65 -3.52
CA VAL A 154 15.64 -32.16 -3.69
C VAL A 154 16.47 -31.38 -2.67
N VAL A 155 17.22 -30.37 -3.14
CA VAL A 155 17.90 -29.41 -2.28
C VAL A 155 16.92 -28.29 -1.94
N ARG A 156 16.53 -28.17 -0.69
CA ARG A 156 15.49 -27.23 -0.23
C ARG A 156 16.02 -25.92 0.30
N SER A 157 17.22 -25.92 0.87
CA SER A 157 17.80 -24.70 1.45
C SER A 157 19.28 -24.56 1.15
N LEU A 158 19.69 -23.31 0.96
CA LEU A 158 21.08 -22.89 0.79
C LEU A 158 21.36 -21.70 1.71
N SER A 159 22.47 -21.76 2.46
CA SER A 159 22.93 -20.67 3.32
C SER A 159 24.44 -20.50 3.23
N TYR A 160 24.94 -19.29 3.36
CA TYR A 160 26.37 -18.98 3.30
C TYR A 160 26.87 -18.33 4.59
N SER A 161 27.99 -18.79 5.10
CA SER A 161 28.71 -18.15 6.19
C SER A 161 29.94 -17.43 5.67
N PRO A 162 30.04 -16.10 5.80
CA PRO A 162 31.21 -15.33 5.40
C PRO A 162 32.43 -15.61 6.29
N THR A 163 32.23 -15.90 7.57
CA THR A 163 33.31 -16.17 8.54
C THR A 163 33.95 -17.54 8.32
N GLU A 164 33.16 -18.57 8.13
CA GLU A 164 33.63 -19.94 7.87
C GLU A 164 34.02 -20.18 6.40
N HIS A 165 33.72 -19.25 5.50
CA HIS A 165 33.87 -19.43 4.05
C HIS A 165 33.23 -20.73 3.56
N ALA A 166 32.07 -21.05 4.08
CA ALA A 166 31.36 -22.28 3.83
C ALA A 166 29.97 -22.03 3.28
N LEU A 167 29.55 -22.88 2.33
CA LEU A 167 28.21 -22.96 1.82
C LEU A 167 27.52 -24.16 2.46
N LEU A 168 26.31 -23.97 2.99
CA LEU A 168 25.48 -25.02 3.53
C LEU A 168 24.40 -25.37 2.51
N SER A 169 24.17 -26.64 2.25
CA SER A 169 23.04 -27.13 1.49
C SER A 169 22.27 -28.17 2.31
N ALA A 170 20.97 -28.09 2.31
CA ALA A 170 20.09 -29.01 3.02
C ALA A 170 19.02 -29.56 2.08
N GLY A 171 18.69 -30.82 2.23
CA GLY A 171 17.79 -31.51 1.32
C GLY A 171 16.85 -32.52 2.00
N ARG A 172 15.87 -32.97 1.22
CA ARG A 172 14.94 -34.05 1.65
C ARG A 172 15.58 -35.42 1.76
N ASP A 173 16.84 -35.58 1.36
CA ASP A 173 17.65 -36.79 1.57
C ASP A 173 18.10 -36.98 3.01
N LYS A 174 17.57 -36.16 3.94
CA LYS A 174 17.88 -36.21 5.37
C LYS A 174 19.32 -35.84 5.70
N THR A 175 19.98 -35.11 4.83
CA THR A 175 21.36 -34.66 5.02
C THR A 175 21.52 -33.16 4.89
N VAL A 176 22.46 -32.62 5.67
CA VAL A 176 22.97 -31.26 5.55
C VAL A 176 24.46 -31.37 5.17
N ILE A 177 24.86 -30.71 4.09
CA ILE A 177 26.23 -30.77 3.58
C ILE A 177 26.87 -29.38 3.66
N VAL A 178 28.05 -29.33 4.27
CA VAL A 178 28.89 -28.14 4.37
C VAL A 178 29.97 -28.20 3.28
N TRP A 179 30.01 -27.21 2.42
CA TRP A 179 30.93 -27.11 1.30
C TRP A 179 31.97 -26.01 1.55
N ASP A 180 33.18 -26.23 1.16
CA ASP A 180 34.23 -25.21 1.10
C ASP A 180 34.06 -24.40 -0.19
N VAL A 181 33.82 -23.09 -0.07
CA VAL A 181 33.52 -22.18 -1.19
C VAL A 181 34.76 -21.93 -2.08
N ARG A 182 35.98 -22.22 -1.60
CA ARG A 182 37.21 -22.05 -2.35
C ARG A 182 37.51 -23.24 -3.23
N THR A 183 37.34 -24.45 -2.67
CA THR A 183 37.66 -25.71 -3.34
C THR A 183 36.47 -26.40 -3.97
N PHE A 184 35.25 -26.01 -3.60
CA PHE A 184 33.96 -26.61 -3.98
C PHE A 184 33.88 -28.11 -3.61
N LYS A 185 34.60 -28.53 -2.59
CA LYS A 185 34.53 -29.88 -2.04
C LYS A 185 33.68 -29.92 -0.79
N SER A 186 33.01 -31.06 -0.56
CA SER A 186 32.31 -31.30 0.69
C SER A 186 33.31 -31.31 1.85
N ARG A 187 33.12 -30.44 2.83
CA ARG A 187 33.88 -30.36 4.07
C ARG A 187 33.32 -31.39 5.05
N ARG A 188 32.00 -31.47 5.14
CA ARG A 188 31.29 -32.40 6.02
C ARG A 188 29.91 -32.73 5.49
N ILE A 189 29.45 -33.98 5.74
CA ILE A 189 28.09 -34.45 5.52
C ILE A 189 27.52 -34.78 6.90
N ILE A 190 26.39 -34.17 7.25
CA ILE A 190 25.74 -34.30 8.54
C ILE A 190 24.41 -35.03 8.31
N PRO A 191 24.22 -36.24 8.82
CA PRO A 191 22.96 -36.97 8.76
C PRO A 191 22.01 -36.45 9.84
N VAL A 192 20.93 -35.75 9.45
CA VAL A 192 19.96 -35.16 10.37
C VAL A 192 18.83 -36.11 10.72
N LEU A 193 18.66 -37.17 9.92
CA LEU A 193 17.67 -38.25 10.09
C LEU A 193 16.20 -37.83 9.88
N GLU A 194 15.96 -36.57 9.54
CA GLU A 194 14.64 -36.06 9.14
C GLU A 194 14.71 -35.38 7.77
N SER A 195 13.57 -35.23 7.09
CA SER A 195 13.43 -34.47 5.85
C SER A 195 13.65 -33.00 6.16
N VAL A 196 14.73 -32.39 5.64
CA VAL A 196 15.07 -30.98 5.92
C VAL A 196 14.46 -30.10 4.85
N GLU A 197 13.62 -29.12 5.27
CA GLU A 197 13.02 -28.12 4.39
C GLU A 197 13.76 -26.78 4.47
N ALA A 198 14.36 -26.45 5.63
CA ALA A 198 15.06 -25.21 5.84
C ALA A 198 16.30 -25.36 6.72
N ALA A 199 17.39 -24.67 6.36
CA ALA A 199 18.59 -24.59 7.18
C ALA A 199 19.28 -23.23 7.00
N ALA A 200 19.86 -22.69 8.08
CA ALA A 200 20.55 -21.42 8.06
C ALA A 200 21.81 -21.45 8.95
N PHE A 201 22.92 -20.86 8.49
CA PHE A 201 24.07 -20.62 9.36
C PHE A 201 23.77 -19.56 10.40
N VAL A 202 24.21 -19.77 11.63
CA VAL A 202 24.26 -18.74 12.66
C VAL A 202 25.62 -18.04 12.56
N ALA A 203 25.62 -16.72 12.45
CA ALA A 203 26.83 -15.92 12.28
C ALA A 203 27.81 -16.18 13.43
N ASP A 204 29.11 -16.28 13.07
CA ASP A 204 30.26 -16.34 13.97
C ASP A 204 30.30 -17.51 14.97
N SER A 205 29.43 -18.49 14.88
CA SER A 205 29.35 -19.58 15.87
C SER A 205 29.77 -20.96 15.34
N GLY A 206 29.88 -21.14 14.03
CA GLY A 206 30.07 -22.46 13.42
C GLY A 206 28.89 -23.41 13.61
N LEU A 207 27.74 -22.87 14.04
CA LEU A 207 26.48 -23.57 14.25
C LEU A 207 25.52 -23.34 13.08
N CYS A 208 24.59 -24.26 12.85
CA CYS A 208 23.49 -24.08 11.92
C CYS A 208 22.15 -24.43 12.57
N LEU A 209 21.12 -23.68 12.19
CA LEU A 209 19.74 -23.96 12.49
C LEU A 209 19.22 -24.94 11.44
N VAL A 210 18.48 -25.95 11.83
CA VAL A 210 17.86 -26.93 10.94
C VAL A 210 16.40 -27.12 11.34
N GLY A 211 15.53 -27.14 10.37
CA GLY A 211 14.11 -27.41 10.57
C GLY A 211 13.53 -28.19 9.38
N GLY A 212 12.55 -29.00 9.65
CA GLY A 212 11.93 -29.87 8.65
C GLY A 212 10.61 -30.46 9.13
N GLU A 213 10.37 -31.70 8.74
CA GLU A 213 9.13 -32.44 8.93
C GLU A 213 8.72 -32.60 10.40
N ASN A 214 9.70 -32.66 11.32
CA ASN A 214 9.44 -32.82 12.75
C ASN A 214 8.89 -31.54 13.43
N GLY A 215 8.86 -30.39 12.74
CA GLY A 215 8.31 -29.14 13.24
C GLY A 215 9.08 -28.48 14.38
N LYS A 216 10.27 -28.99 14.72
CA LYS A 216 11.15 -28.45 15.78
C LYS A 216 12.38 -27.81 15.20
N LEU A 217 12.75 -26.66 15.75
CA LEU A 217 13.99 -25.98 15.40
C LEU A 217 15.15 -26.59 16.18
N ARG A 218 16.12 -27.20 15.46
CA ARG A 218 17.30 -27.86 16.02
C ARG A 218 18.56 -27.07 15.67
N VAL A 219 19.54 -27.17 16.56
CA VAL A 219 20.86 -26.55 16.37
C VAL A 219 21.91 -27.64 16.19
N TRP A 220 22.72 -27.52 15.14
CA TRP A 220 23.77 -28.45 14.81
C TRP A 220 25.13 -27.76 14.76
N ASP A 221 26.16 -28.46 15.25
CA ASP A 221 27.58 -28.03 15.10
C ASP A 221 28.11 -28.47 13.73
N CYS A 222 28.34 -27.51 12.84
CA CYS A 222 28.85 -27.77 11.50
C CYS A 222 30.27 -28.35 11.48
N ASN A 223 31.07 -28.07 12.52
CA ASN A 223 32.46 -28.55 12.62
C ASN A 223 32.53 -29.97 13.17
N ARG A 224 31.70 -30.29 14.17
CA ARG A 224 31.66 -31.63 14.81
C ARG A 224 30.67 -32.56 14.12
N GLY A 225 29.58 -32.03 13.54
CA GLY A 225 28.56 -32.81 12.87
C GLY A 225 27.58 -33.47 13.84
N GLY A 226 27.45 -32.96 15.07
CA GLY A 226 26.58 -33.45 16.10
C GLY A 226 25.46 -32.45 16.39
N GLU A 227 24.32 -32.95 16.86
CA GLU A 227 23.22 -32.12 17.38
C GLU A 227 23.62 -31.51 18.73
N VAL A 228 23.28 -30.24 18.92
CA VAL A 228 23.63 -29.48 20.13
C VAL A 228 22.39 -29.31 21.01
N THR A 229 21.19 -29.28 20.41
CA THR A 229 19.94 -29.24 21.17
C THR A 229 19.58 -30.57 21.80
N GLU A 230 18.93 -30.53 22.96
CA GLU A 230 18.37 -31.74 23.57
C GLU A 230 17.31 -32.35 22.64
N GLU A 231 17.13 -33.68 22.72
CA GLU A 231 16.16 -34.41 21.92
C GLU A 231 14.75 -33.91 22.22
N GLN A 232 14.01 -33.53 21.17
CA GLN A 232 12.65 -33.02 21.26
C GLN A 232 11.67 -34.02 20.68
N GLU A 233 10.52 -34.21 21.32
CA GLU A 233 9.42 -34.98 20.73
C GLU A 233 8.97 -34.32 19.42
N ALA A 234 8.73 -35.12 18.37
CA ALA A 234 8.23 -34.60 17.09
C ALA A 234 6.87 -33.92 17.27
N ALA A 235 6.71 -32.77 16.60
CA ALA A 235 5.44 -32.09 16.53
C ALA A 235 4.49 -32.81 15.55
N ALA A 236 3.25 -32.34 15.46
CA ALA A 236 2.32 -32.85 14.47
C ALA A 236 2.79 -32.48 13.04
N GLU A 237 2.44 -33.31 12.04
CA GLU A 237 2.88 -33.16 10.65
C GLU A 237 2.54 -31.78 10.05
N PHE A 238 1.42 -31.19 10.46
CA PHE A 238 1.02 -29.85 10.03
C PHE A 238 1.84 -28.72 10.66
N GLU A 239 2.66 -28.98 11.66
CA GLU A 239 3.58 -27.99 12.26
C GLU A 239 4.97 -28.01 11.63
N ALA A 240 5.19 -28.76 10.54
CA ALA A 240 6.49 -28.84 9.86
C ALA A 240 7.07 -27.45 9.54
N ILE A 241 8.40 -27.28 9.71
CA ILE A 241 9.08 -26.02 9.39
C ILE A 241 9.37 -25.98 7.89
N VAL A 242 8.80 -24.97 7.20
CA VAL A 242 8.95 -24.77 5.75
C VAL A 242 10.10 -23.83 5.41
N ALA A 243 10.32 -22.80 6.24
CA ALA A 243 11.38 -21.81 6.01
C ALA A 243 11.97 -21.30 7.33
N ILE A 244 13.25 -20.96 7.30
CA ILE A 244 13.97 -20.27 8.39
C ILE A 244 14.54 -18.99 7.82
N GLN A 245 14.21 -17.87 8.44
CA GLN A 245 14.75 -16.55 8.12
C GLN A 245 15.65 -16.10 9.28
N TYR A 246 16.94 -15.95 8.99
CA TYR A 246 17.93 -15.41 9.92
C TYR A 246 18.73 -14.28 9.26
N THR A 247 18.88 -13.18 9.95
CA THR A 247 19.72 -12.06 9.53
C THR A 247 20.91 -11.94 10.48
N PRO A 248 22.14 -11.94 9.97
CA PRO A 248 23.35 -11.80 10.79
C PRO A 248 23.28 -10.53 11.68
N GLY A 249 23.59 -10.69 12.96
CA GLY A 249 23.56 -9.62 13.95
C GLY A 249 22.21 -9.42 14.67
N MET A 250 21.17 -10.14 14.29
CA MET A 250 19.90 -10.15 15.03
C MET A 250 19.90 -11.24 16.11
N PRO A 251 19.36 -10.92 17.33
CA PRO A 251 19.33 -11.89 18.43
C PRO A 251 18.20 -12.91 18.32
N PHE A 252 17.55 -13.02 17.17
CA PHE A 252 16.40 -13.90 16.94
C PHE A 252 16.41 -14.52 15.54
N ALA A 253 15.73 -15.65 15.40
CA ALA A 253 15.42 -16.29 14.13
C ALA A 253 13.91 -16.45 13.97
N LEU A 254 13.41 -16.27 12.75
CA LEU A 254 12.01 -16.46 12.40
C LEU A 254 11.85 -17.81 11.69
N THR A 255 10.96 -18.66 12.17
CA THR A 255 10.54 -19.90 11.49
C THR A 255 9.14 -19.75 10.92
N VAL A 256 8.94 -20.26 9.72
CA VAL A 256 7.65 -20.35 9.05
C VAL A 256 7.23 -21.82 9.04
N HIS A 257 6.05 -22.11 9.54
CA HIS A 257 5.51 -23.44 9.66
C HIS A 257 4.47 -23.73 8.56
N ALA A 258 4.20 -25.02 8.31
CA ALA A 258 3.24 -25.45 7.29
C ALA A 258 1.79 -25.04 7.65
N ASP A 259 1.48 -24.93 8.94
CA ASP A 259 0.25 -24.36 9.49
C ASP A 259 0.16 -22.82 9.34
N GLN A 260 1.06 -22.21 8.54
CA GLN A 260 1.20 -20.77 8.33
C GLN A 260 1.49 -19.97 9.61
N THR A 261 1.84 -20.63 10.71
CA THR A 261 2.31 -19.91 11.89
C THR A 261 3.74 -19.41 11.70
N LEU A 262 3.99 -18.22 12.23
CA LEU A 262 5.33 -17.63 12.32
C LEU A 262 5.77 -17.70 13.78
N ARG A 263 6.93 -18.30 14.05
CA ARG A 263 7.50 -18.36 15.41
C ARG A 263 8.82 -17.62 15.44
N LEU A 264 8.96 -16.71 16.39
CA LEU A 264 10.18 -15.95 16.63
C LEU A 264 10.94 -16.59 17.79
N HIS A 265 12.11 -17.16 17.50
CA HIS A 265 12.96 -17.83 18.47
C HIS A 265 14.09 -16.92 18.94
N SER A 266 14.37 -16.88 20.26
CA SER A 266 15.55 -16.18 20.80
C SER A 266 16.82 -16.97 20.55
N LEU A 267 17.86 -16.28 20.08
CA LEU A 267 19.20 -16.85 19.88
C LEU A 267 20.17 -16.50 21.03
N GLU A 268 19.70 -15.83 22.09
CA GLU A 268 20.53 -15.51 23.26
C GLU A 268 21.25 -16.72 23.85
N PRO A 269 20.66 -17.94 23.96
CA PRO A 269 21.35 -19.12 24.46
C PRO A 269 22.58 -19.52 23.61
N LEU A 270 22.58 -19.18 22.30
CA LEU A 270 23.72 -19.51 21.41
C LEU A 270 24.92 -18.60 21.61
N VAL A 271 24.73 -17.39 22.11
CA VAL A 271 25.82 -16.41 22.35
C VAL A 271 26.75 -16.92 23.48
N ASN A 272 26.18 -17.61 24.46
CA ASN A 272 26.91 -18.14 25.62
C ASN A 272 27.27 -19.63 25.49
N PHE A 273 27.07 -20.23 24.31
CA PHE A 273 27.28 -21.65 24.07
C PHE A 273 28.76 -22.05 24.21
N LYS A 274 29.00 -23.07 25.01
CA LYS A 274 30.32 -23.70 25.12
C LYS A 274 30.33 -25.01 24.34
N ALA A 275 31.32 -25.16 23.46
CA ALA A 275 31.46 -26.35 22.63
C ALA A 275 31.47 -27.63 23.44
N GLY A 276 30.46 -28.48 23.32
CA GLY A 276 30.28 -29.76 24.01
C GLY A 276 29.24 -29.78 25.14
N SER A 277 28.53 -28.68 25.42
CA SER A 277 27.33 -28.70 26.25
C SER A 277 26.10 -28.97 25.40
N LEU A 278 25.07 -29.64 25.95
CA LEU A 278 23.75 -29.73 25.40
C LEU A 278 23.02 -28.42 25.68
N LEU A 279 22.15 -28.04 24.79
CA LEU A 279 21.39 -26.78 24.85
C LEU A 279 19.90 -27.11 24.94
N ASP A 280 19.18 -26.46 25.85
CA ASP A 280 17.72 -26.53 25.89
C ASP A 280 17.12 -26.04 24.56
N PRO A 281 15.93 -26.46 24.17
CA PRO A 281 15.22 -25.96 23.02
C PRO A 281 15.16 -24.44 23.00
N LEU A 282 15.39 -23.82 21.83
CA LEU A 282 15.40 -22.36 21.72
C LEU A 282 14.03 -21.77 22.13
N PRO A 283 13.98 -20.80 23.08
CA PRO A 283 12.73 -20.27 23.57
C PRO A 283 11.99 -19.48 22.46
N VAL A 284 10.70 -19.72 22.34
CA VAL A 284 9.81 -18.97 21.44
C VAL A 284 9.43 -17.66 22.12
N MET A 285 9.83 -16.53 21.53
CA MET A 285 9.50 -15.19 22.02
C MET A 285 8.09 -14.76 21.60
N ARG A 286 7.71 -15.09 20.37
CA ARG A 286 6.40 -14.74 19.79
C ARG A 286 5.93 -15.82 18.85
N ARG A 287 4.63 -16.07 18.85
CA ARG A 287 3.93 -16.92 17.87
C ARG A 287 2.86 -16.04 17.20
N ILE A 288 2.94 -15.91 15.89
CA ILE A 288 1.95 -15.21 15.08
C ILE A 288 1.20 -16.27 14.30
N SER A 289 -0.11 -16.32 14.48
CA SER A 289 -0.95 -17.34 13.87
C SER A 289 -1.21 -17.04 12.41
N GLY A 290 -1.12 -18.05 11.56
CA GLY A 290 -1.64 -18.05 10.19
C GLY A 290 -3.01 -18.67 10.10
N ASN A 291 -3.65 -18.59 8.95
CA ASN A 291 -4.86 -19.32 8.62
C ASN A 291 -4.57 -20.23 7.42
N ASP A 292 -4.97 -21.49 7.53
CA ASP A 292 -4.74 -22.49 6.47
C ASP A 292 -5.88 -22.51 5.46
N ASP A 293 -7.08 -22.09 5.91
CA ASP A 293 -8.33 -22.23 5.19
C ASP A 293 -9.01 -20.89 4.89
N ASP A 294 -10.02 -20.95 4.03
CA ASP A 294 -10.91 -19.83 3.71
C ASP A 294 -11.50 -19.24 4.99
N ILE A 295 -11.46 -17.92 5.11
CA ILE A 295 -12.13 -17.19 6.19
C ILE A 295 -13.56 -16.95 5.78
N ILE A 296 -14.50 -17.60 6.48
CA ILE A 296 -15.92 -17.56 6.17
C ILE A 296 -16.62 -16.38 6.85
N ASP A 297 -16.37 -16.15 8.12
CA ASP A 297 -16.97 -15.05 8.88
C ASP A 297 -16.03 -14.53 9.97
N LEU A 298 -16.23 -13.24 10.35
CA LEU A 298 -15.42 -12.49 11.32
C LEU A 298 -16.32 -11.76 12.31
N ALA A 299 -15.91 -11.71 13.59
CA ALA A 299 -16.55 -10.86 14.57
C ALA A 299 -15.55 -10.33 15.60
N TYR A 300 -15.59 -9.03 15.89
CA TYR A 300 -14.86 -8.46 17.02
C TYR A 300 -15.54 -8.85 18.35
N VAL A 301 -14.75 -9.39 19.27
CA VAL A 301 -15.19 -9.84 20.58
C VAL A 301 -14.35 -9.24 21.71
N GLY A 302 -14.76 -9.46 22.94
CA GLY A 302 -14.17 -8.81 24.12
C GLY A 302 -14.81 -7.45 24.42
N PRO A 303 -14.79 -7.00 25.69
CA PRO A 303 -15.37 -5.72 26.11
C PRO A 303 -14.72 -4.54 25.39
N ASP A 304 -13.41 -4.61 25.13
CA ASP A 304 -12.62 -3.56 24.48
C ASP A 304 -12.47 -3.79 22.97
N ARG A 305 -13.14 -4.80 22.41
CA ARG A 305 -12.99 -5.21 21.01
C ARG A 305 -11.53 -5.48 20.60
N SER A 306 -10.72 -5.94 21.57
CA SER A 306 -9.31 -6.26 21.40
C SER A 306 -9.06 -7.66 20.82
N MET A 307 -10.10 -8.47 20.67
CA MET A 307 -10.03 -9.83 20.14
C MET A 307 -10.88 -9.95 18.88
N LEU A 308 -10.44 -10.81 17.95
CA LEU A 308 -11.17 -11.16 16.74
C LEU A 308 -11.47 -12.66 16.75
N ALA A 309 -12.73 -13.01 16.59
CA ALA A 309 -13.18 -14.38 16.37
C ALA A 309 -13.19 -14.67 14.86
N LEU A 310 -12.55 -15.75 14.47
CA LEU A 310 -12.41 -16.20 13.09
C LEU A 310 -13.15 -17.54 12.92
N ALA A 311 -14.11 -17.59 11.99
CA ALA A 311 -14.63 -18.86 11.45
C ALA A 311 -13.91 -19.17 10.16
N THR A 312 -13.24 -20.27 10.13
CA THR A 312 -12.59 -20.83 8.95
C THR A 312 -13.32 -22.10 8.51
N ASN A 313 -12.82 -22.78 7.50
CA ASN A 313 -13.39 -24.04 7.01
C ASN A 313 -13.17 -25.21 8.00
N THR A 314 -13.04 -24.90 9.29
CA THR A 314 -12.81 -25.86 10.38
C THR A 314 -14.02 -25.96 11.32
N GLU A 315 -14.01 -26.93 12.19
CA GLU A 315 -15.04 -27.18 13.20
C GLU A 315 -14.88 -26.28 14.45
N SER A 316 -13.82 -25.47 14.49
CA SER A 316 -13.49 -24.59 15.64
C SER A 316 -13.44 -23.12 15.25
N VAL A 317 -13.75 -22.24 16.23
CA VAL A 317 -13.51 -20.78 16.10
C VAL A 317 -12.19 -20.44 16.74
N ARG A 318 -11.32 -19.74 16.02
CA ARG A 318 -10.08 -19.17 16.55
C ARG A 318 -10.35 -17.80 17.16
N LEU A 319 -9.82 -17.56 18.35
CA LEU A 319 -9.77 -16.22 18.97
C LEU A 319 -8.35 -15.69 18.89
N VAL A 320 -8.19 -14.54 18.24
CA VAL A 320 -6.89 -13.90 17.99
C VAL A 320 -6.88 -12.51 18.60
N SER A 321 -5.78 -12.13 19.24
CA SER A 321 -5.59 -10.77 19.78
C SER A 321 -5.33 -9.77 18.67
N VAL A 322 -6.08 -8.63 18.67
CA VAL A 322 -5.89 -7.49 17.78
C VAL A 322 -5.65 -6.18 18.54
N GLY A 323 -5.49 -6.28 19.86
CA GLY A 323 -5.21 -5.15 20.74
C GLY A 323 -3.77 -4.64 20.58
N HIS A 324 -3.60 -3.31 20.66
CA HIS A 324 -2.28 -2.69 20.77
C HIS A 324 -1.97 -2.48 22.26
N SER A 325 -1.06 -3.27 22.79
CA SER A 325 -0.48 -3.01 24.11
C SER A 325 0.50 -1.84 24.01
N GLN A 326 -0.01 -0.60 23.90
CA GLN A 326 0.83 0.61 23.94
C GLN A 326 1.21 1.03 25.36
N ASP A 327 0.44 0.60 26.39
CA ASP A 327 0.54 1.14 27.75
C ASP A 327 1.38 0.31 28.72
N ARG A 328 1.92 -0.86 28.33
CA ARG A 328 2.71 -1.70 29.26
C ARG A 328 3.93 -2.34 28.60
N PRO A 329 5.06 -1.63 28.53
CA PRO A 329 6.29 -2.21 27.98
C PRO A 329 7.00 -3.21 28.92
N SER A 330 6.48 -3.48 30.11
CA SER A 330 7.17 -4.26 31.14
C SER A 330 6.54 -5.62 31.50
N ASP A 331 5.33 -5.93 31.05
CA ASP A 331 4.72 -7.24 31.32
C ASP A 331 5.11 -8.25 30.24
N LYS A 332 5.81 -9.31 30.66
CA LYS A 332 6.19 -10.45 29.81
C LYS A 332 4.99 -11.22 29.26
N ASP A 333 3.81 -11.02 29.85
CA ASP A 333 2.54 -11.69 29.53
C ASP A 333 1.59 -10.81 28.69
N ALA A 334 2.04 -9.66 28.16
CA ALA A 334 1.21 -8.81 27.32
C ALA A 334 0.93 -9.50 25.97
N GLU A 335 -0.34 -9.72 25.69
CA GLU A 335 -0.81 -10.26 24.41
C GLU A 335 -0.38 -9.32 23.28
N TYR A 336 0.39 -9.84 22.32
CA TYR A 336 0.82 -9.11 21.14
C TYR A 336 -0.20 -9.27 20.00
N PHE A 337 -0.21 -8.34 19.06
CA PHE A 337 -1.05 -8.40 17.87
C PHE A 337 -0.82 -9.69 17.08
N GLY A 338 -1.90 -10.42 16.76
CA GLY A 338 -1.85 -11.71 16.08
C GLY A 338 -1.60 -12.92 16.98
N ALA A 339 -1.56 -12.73 18.32
CA ALA A 339 -1.43 -13.85 19.23
C ALA A 339 -2.69 -14.72 19.24
N ASP A 340 -2.53 -16.04 19.16
CA ASP A 340 -3.61 -17.00 19.40
C ASP A 340 -3.96 -17.01 20.87
N ILE A 341 -5.21 -16.74 21.18
CA ILE A 341 -5.73 -16.78 22.55
C ILE A 341 -6.24 -18.20 22.86
N THR A 342 -7.15 -18.69 22.03
CA THR A 342 -7.75 -20.01 22.20
C THR A 342 -8.54 -20.45 20.96
N HIS A 343 -8.84 -21.75 20.92
CA HIS A 343 -9.77 -22.36 19.96
C HIS A 343 -11.05 -22.77 20.69
N LEU A 344 -12.21 -22.36 20.17
CA LEU A 344 -13.51 -22.78 20.69
C LEU A 344 -13.94 -24.05 19.94
N GLU A 345 -13.67 -25.19 20.55
CA GLU A 345 -13.98 -26.49 19.99
C GLU A 345 -15.35 -26.99 20.43
N GLY A 346 -16.03 -27.77 19.58
CA GLY A 346 -17.27 -28.41 19.96
C GLY A 346 -18.27 -28.63 18.82
N HIS A 347 -18.23 -27.86 17.72
CA HIS A 347 -19.04 -28.22 16.54
C HIS A 347 -18.47 -29.45 15.84
N ASP A 348 -19.36 -30.22 15.18
CA ASP A 348 -19.02 -31.45 14.51
C ASP A 348 -18.81 -31.25 12.98
N ASP A 349 -19.00 -30.04 12.48
CA ASP A 349 -18.82 -29.67 11.06
C ASP A 349 -18.50 -28.15 10.95
N ILE A 350 -18.23 -27.69 9.75
CA ILE A 350 -17.78 -26.33 9.38
C ILE A 350 -18.71 -25.26 9.96
N ILE A 351 -18.10 -24.21 10.51
CA ILE A 351 -18.79 -23.03 11.05
C ILE A 351 -19.03 -22.03 9.93
N ILE A 352 -20.32 -21.70 9.67
CA ILE A 352 -20.73 -20.86 8.55
C ILE A 352 -20.95 -19.40 8.96
N CYS A 353 -21.47 -19.14 10.14
CA CYS A 353 -21.83 -17.81 10.58
C CYS A 353 -21.48 -17.57 12.06
N ILE A 354 -21.02 -16.35 12.32
CA ILE A 354 -20.69 -15.87 13.65
C ILE A 354 -21.39 -14.55 13.90
N ASP A 355 -21.82 -14.31 15.13
CA ASP A 355 -22.26 -12.99 15.57
C ASP A 355 -21.89 -12.74 17.04
N ALA A 356 -21.49 -11.52 17.35
CA ALA A 356 -21.12 -11.09 18.71
C ALA A 356 -22.16 -10.11 19.26
N ASP A 357 -22.38 -10.19 20.57
CA ASP A 357 -23.31 -9.30 21.23
C ASP A 357 -22.74 -7.88 21.41
N TRP A 358 -23.57 -6.94 21.87
CA TRP A 358 -23.18 -5.55 22.13
C TRP A 358 -22.07 -5.41 23.19
N SER A 359 -22.00 -6.32 24.17
CA SER A 359 -21.00 -6.28 25.25
C SER A 359 -19.66 -6.92 24.89
N GLY A 360 -19.63 -7.76 23.86
CA GLY A 360 -18.46 -8.54 23.47
C GLY A 360 -18.18 -9.77 24.34
N HIS A 361 -18.98 -10.04 25.37
CA HIS A 361 -18.83 -11.21 26.25
C HIS A 361 -19.53 -12.47 25.73
N TRP A 362 -20.39 -12.33 24.74
CA TRP A 362 -21.15 -13.43 24.16
C TRP A 362 -20.91 -13.55 22.66
N LEU A 363 -20.58 -14.74 22.23
CA LEU A 363 -20.42 -15.12 20.84
C LEU A 363 -21.43 -16.20 20.48
N ALA A 364 -22.12 -16.07 19.34
CA ALA A 364 -22.94 -17.11 18.79
C ALA A 364 -22.32 -17.62 17.51
N THR A 365 -22.35 -18.94 17.33
CA THR A 365 -21.83 -19.64 16.16
C THR A 365 -22.91 -20.53 15.59
N GLY A 366 -23.00 -20.59 14.26
CA GLY A 366 -23.88 -21.50 13.54
C GLY A 366 -23.08 -22.32 12.54
N ALA A 367 -23.27 -23.62 12.57
CA ALA A 367 -22.48 -24.56 11.79
C ALA A 367 -23.33 -25.42 10.85
N LYS A 368 -22.64 -26.15 10.01
CA LYS A 368 -23.22 -27.11 9.08
C LYS A 368 -23.72 -28.40 9.79
N ASP A 369 -23.34 -28.59 11.04
CA ASP A 369 -23.86 -29.63 11.95
C ASP A 369 -25.34 -29.41 12.36
N ASN A 370 -26.04 -28.45 11.78
CA ASN A 370 -27.43 -28.06 12.06
C ASN A 370 -27.64 -27.50 13.46
N SER A 371 -26.58 -27.17 14.20
CA SER A 371 -26.64 -26.62 15.56
C SER A 371 -26.13 -25.17 15.61
N ALA A 372 -26.66 -24.40 16.57
CA ALA A 372 -26.06 -23.15 16.98
C ALA A 372 -25.54 -23.27 18.39
N ARG A 373 -24.41 -22.62 18.68
CA ARG A 373 -23.80 -22.59 20.00
C ARG A 373 -23.65 -21.19 20.53
N LEU A 374 -23.84 -21.04 21.83
CA LEU A 374 -23.65 -19.78 22.55
C LEU A 374 -22.44 -19.93 23.46
N TRP A 375 -21.44 -19.05 23.26
CA TRP A 375 -20.18 -19.08 24.00
C TRP A 375 -20.11 -17.90 24.94
N ARG A 376 -19.65 -18.15 26.19
CA ARG A 376 -19.32 -17.15 27.18
C ARG A 376 -17.82 -16.85 27.11
N LEU A 377 -17.46 -15.60 26.93
CA LEU A 377 -16.09 -15.14 26.79
C LEU A 377 -15.71 -14.28 27.99
N ASP A 378 -14.77 -14.75 28.79
CA ASP A 378 -14.21 -14.04 29.93
C ASP A 378 -12.69 -13.85 29.72
N PRO A 379 -12.27 -12.75 29.09
CA PRO A 379 -10.85 -12.49 28.84
C PRO A 379 -10.03 -12.32 30.11
N LYS A 380 -10.64 -11.79 31.20
CA LYS A 380 -9.92 -11.54 32.47
C LYS A 380 -9.57 -12.83 33.19
N ALA A 381 -10.45 -13.83 33.13
CA ALA A 381 -10.22 -15.14 33.73
C ALA A 381 -9.67 -16.17 32.73
N SER A 382 -9.41 -15.76 31.49
CA SER A 382 -9.02 -16.64 30.37
C SER A 382 -9.93 -17.87 30.25
N SER A 383 -11.23 -17.66 30.48
CA SER A 383 -12.23 -18.72 30.50
C SER A 383 -13.21 -18.57 29.33
N TYR A 384 -13.21 -19.54 28.48
CA TYR A 384 -14.03 -19.56 27.25
C TYR A 384 -14.85 -20.86 27.23
N THR A 385 -16.16 -20.73 27.48
CA THR A 385 -17.00 -21.92 27.69
C THR A 385 -18.24 -21.93 26.83
N CYS A 386 -18.63 -23.11 26.32
CA CYS A 386 -19.93 -23.30 25.67
C CYS A 386 -21.05 -23.24 26.69
N PHE A 387 -21.88 -22.20 26.59
CA PHE A 387 -22.97 -21.95 27.54
C PHE A 387 -24.28 -22.66 27.15
N ALA A 388 -24.60 -22.67 25.85
CA ALA A 388 -25.82 -23.31 25.37
C ALA A 388 -25.65 -23.88 23.97
N ILE A 389 -26.38 -24.96 23.69
CA ILE A 389 -26.44 -25.64 22.38
C ILE A 389 -27.92 -25.65 21.94
N MET A 390 -28.19 -25.09 20.76
CA MET A 390 -29.49 -24.94 20.16
C MET A 390 -29.61 -25.90 18.99
N THR A 391 -30.36 -26.96 19.16
CA THR A 391 -30.61 -28.01 18.16
C THR A 391 -32.06 -27.97 17.68
N GLY A 392 -32.32 -28.48 16.47
CA GLY A 392 -33.66 -28.61 15.92
C GLY A 392 -33.88 -28.04 14.53
N HIS A 393 -32.84 -27.48 13.88
CA HIS A 393 -32.86 -27.27 12.45
C HIS A 393 -32.62 -28.56 11.70
N ALA A 394 -33.21 -28.73 10.52
CA ALA A 394 -33.10 -29.94 9.71
C ALA A 394 -31.90 -29.89 8.75
N GLU A 395 -31.42 -28.71 8.42
CA GLU A 395 -30.26 -28.44 7.53
C GLU A 395 -29.36 -27.36 8.13
N SER A 396 -28.19 -27.15 7.53
CA SER A 396 -27.15 -26.25 8.00
C SER A 396 -27.66 -24.83 8.29
N LEU A 397 -27.03 -24.17 9.29
CA LEU A 397 -27.33 -22.78 9.63
C LEU A 397 -26.57 -21.85 8.70
N GLY A 398 -27.31 -20.99 7.99
CA GLY A 398 -26.72 -19.96 7.13
C GLY A 398 -26.61 -18.60 7.78
N ALA A 399 -27.33 -18.35 8.89
CA ALA A 399 -27.37 -17.03 9.52
C ALA A 399 -27.69 -17.10 11.02
N ILE A 400 -27.06 -16.20 11.77
CA ILE A 400 -27.29 -16.01 13.20
C ILE A 400 -27.28 -14.52 13.53
N SER A 401 -28.08 -14.08 14.50
CA SER A 401 -28.08 -12.68 14.90
C SER A 401 -28.54 -12.45 16.34
N PHE A 402 -27.78 -11.58 17.03
CA PHE A 402 -28.11 -11.04 18.33
C PHE A 402 -28.85 -9.69 18.28
N PRO A 403 -29.49 -9.24 19.37
CA PRO A 403 -29.88 -7.87 19.58
C PRO A 403 -28.66 -6.94 19.54
N ARG A 404 -28.74 -5.85 18.74
CA ARG A 404 -27.62 -4.94 18.51
C ARG A 404 -27.45 -3.87 19.58
N VAL A 405 -28.49 -3.57 20.33
CA VAL A 405 -28.48 -2.48 21.33
C VAL A 405 -28.46 -3.04 22.74
N PRO A 406 -27.72 -2.39 23.64
CA PRO A 406 -27.74 -2.74 25.05
C PRO A 406 -29.15 -2.61 25.62
N PRO A 407 -29.57 -3.52 26.49
CA PRO A 407 -30.87 -3.44 27.16
C PRO A 407 -30.94 -2.19 28.07
N PRO A 408 -32.15 -1.79 28.54
CA PRO A 408 -32.31 -0.63 29.42
C PRO A 408 -31.42 -0.66 30.67
N ALA A 409 -31.01 0.50 31.16
CA ALA A 409 -30.00 0.67 32.20
C ALA A 409 -30.26 -0.10 33.52
N ASN A 410 -31.51 -0.46 33.77
CA ASN A 410 -31.93 -1.13 35.02
C ASN A 410 -32.04 -2.66 34.89
N THR A 411 -31.59 -3.24 33.78
CA THR A 411 -31.64 -4.69 33.58
C THR A 411 -30.36 -5.37 34.12
N PRO A 412 -30.48 -6.61 34.68
CA PRO A 412 -29.31 -7.37 35.12
C PRO A 412 -28.30 -7.59 33.98
N THR A 413 -28.77 -7.82 32.78
CA THR A 413 -27.96 -8.04 31.58
C THR A 413 -27.09 -6.83 31.24
N ARG A 414 -27.50 -5.60 31.57
CA ARG A 414 -26.68 -4.40 31.33
C ARG A 414 -25.64 -4.18 32.44
N ASN A 415 -26.00 -4.46 33.68
CA ASN A 415 -25.11 -4.22 34.81
C ASN A 415 -24.00 -5.27 34.92
N ASP A 416 -24.30 -6.52 34.57
CA ASP A 416 -23.36 -7.63 34.55
C ASP A 416 -23.54 -8.47 33.28
N PRO A 417 -23.03 -8.00 32.16
CA PRO A 417 -23.22 -8.68 30.88
C PRO A 417 -22.49 -10.03 30.81
N LEU A 418 -21.42 -10.23 31.58
CA LEU A 418 -20.64 -11.45 31.60
C LEU A 418 -21.44 -12.65 32.12
N ASN A 419 -22.30 -12.45 33.12
CA ASN A 419 -23.07 -13.50 33.77
C ASN A 419 -24.54 -13.60 33.32
N HIS A 420 -24.98 -12.66 32.49
CA HIS A 420 -26.34 -12.63 31.96
C HIS A 420 -26.32 -12.61 30.40
N PRO A 421 -26.72 -13.69 29.75
CA PRO A 421 -26.74 -13.77 28.30
C PRO A 421 -27.74 -12.77 27.68
N PRO A 422 -27.59 -12.45 26.37
CA PRO A 422 -28.53 -11.64 25.62
C PRO A 422 -29.96 -12.19 25.71
N GLN A 423 -30.99 -11.30 25.58
CA GLN A 423 -32.37 -11.70 25.79
C GLN A 423 -32.84 -12.80 24.87
N PHE A 424 -32.44 -12.75 23.61
CA PHE A 424 -32.80 -13.74 22.60
C PHE A 424 -31.71 -13.90 21.55
N LEU A 425 -31.79 -15.00 20.80
CA LEU A 425 -30.99 -15.30 19.63
C LEU A 425 -31.91 -15.71 18.50
N LEU A 426 -31.59 -15.26 17.29
CA LEU A 426 -32.25 -15.67 16.05
C LEU A 426 -31.32 -16.54 15.23
N THR A 427 -31.87 -17.63 14.68
CA THR A 427 -31.15 -18.53 13.76
C THR A 427 -31.95 -18.73 12.48
N GLY A 428 -31.26 -18.75 11.34
CA GLY A 428 -31.82 -19.02 10.03
C GLY A 428 -31.05 -20.15 9.35
N SER A 429 -31.73 -21.06 8.72
CA SER A 429 -31.15 -22.28 8.15
C SER A 429 -31.52 -22.45 6.68
N GLN A 430 -30.81 -23.34 6.02
CA GLN A 430 -31.09 -23.81 4.66
C GLN A 430 -32.39 -24.63 4.61
N ASP A 431 -32.90 -25.11 5.77
CA ASP A 431 -34.23 -25.69 5.92
C ASP A 431 -35.37 -24.68 5.69
N ARG A 432 -35.05 -23.43 5.32
CA ARG A 432 -35.97 -22.31 5.03
C ARG A 432 -36.76 -21.82 6.23
N THR A 433 -36.35 -22.22 7.45
CA THR A 433 -36.99 -21.80 8.69
C THR A 433 -36.14 -20.84 9.48
N ILE A 434 -36.82 -19.95 10.21
CA ILE A 434 -36.23 -19.09 11.24
C ILE A 434 -36.73 -19.55 12.59
N LYS A 435 -35.82 -19.60 13.57
CA LYS A 435 -36.14 -19.92 14.96
C LYS A 435 -35.69 -18.79 15.86
N ARG A 436 -36.49 -18.52 16.90
CA ARG A 436 -36.11 -17.62 18.00
C ARG A 436 -35.90 -18.44 19.26
N TRP A 437 -34.79 -18.15 19.92
CA TRP A 437 -34.39 -18.77 21.18
C TRP A 437 -34.38 -17.73 22.27
N ASP A 438 -35.00 -18.00 23.42
CA ASP A 438 -35.03 -17.12 24.56
C ASP A 438 -33.85 -17.47 25.49
N THR A 439 -32.74 -16.77 25.32
CA THR A 439 -31.49 -17.04 26.05
C THR A 439 -31.44 -16.30 27.36
N GLY A 440 -32.11 -15.16 27.50
CA GLY A 440 -32.13 -14.36 28.72
C GLY A 440 -32.77 -15.02 29.94
N LYS A 441 -33.52 -16.10 29.72
CA LYS A 441 -34.14 -16.90 30.82
C LYS A 441 -33.26 -18.03 31.32
N LEU A 442 -32.11 -18.27 30.69
CA LEU A 442 -31.18 -19.31 31.10
C LEU A 442 -30.41 -18.86 32.34
N GLY A 443 -30.49 -19.63 33.39
CA GLY A 443 -29.74 -19.36 34.62
C GLY A 443 -28.24 -19.70 34.47
N PRO A 444 -27.42 -19.41 35.50
CA PRO A 444 -26.02 -19.79 35.48
C PRO A 444 -25.82 -21.30 35.30
N LEU A 445 -24.71 -21.73 34.74
CA LEU A 445 -24.37 -23.14 34.59
C LEU A 445 -24.21 -23.79 35.99
N ILE A 446 -25.12 -24.66 36.33
CA ILE A 446 -25.10 -25.41 37.62
C ILE A 446 -24.18 -26.66 37.49
N SER A 447 -23.95 -27.12 36.29
CA SER A 447 -23.05 -28.22 35.95
C SER A 447 -22.22 -27.85 34.70
N SER A 448 -21.13 -28.58 34.47
CA SER A 448 -20.27 -28.39 33.28
C SER A 448 -20.96 -28.70 31.93
N LYS A 449 -22.26 -29.03 31.92
CA LYS A 449 -23.03 -29.31 30.72
C LYS A 449 -23.71 -28.06 30.18
N PRO A 450 -23.62 -27.79 28.87
CA PRO A 450 -24.28 -26.65 28.26
C PRO A 450 -25.83 -26.78 28.31
N HIS A 451 -26.52 -25.65 28.36
CA HIS A 451 -27.97 -25.58 28.29
C HIS A 451 -28.49 -26.01 26.92
N THR A 452 -29.66 -26.61 26.85
CA THR A 452 -30.34 -26.97 25.60
C THR A 452 -31.73 -26.28 25.58
N PRO A 453 -31.79 -24.99 25.23
CA PRO A 453 -33.06 -24.26 25.18
C PRO A 453 -33.94 -24.76 24.06
N LYS A 454 -35.30 -24.62 24.22
CA LYS A 454 -36.27 -24.87 23.15
C LYS A 454 -36.57 -23.56 22.40
N ALA A 455 -36.81 -23.70 21.08
CA ALA A 455 -37.22 -22.57 20.28
C ALA A 455 -38.60 -22.01 20.73
N VAL A 456 -38.69 -20.68 20.88
CA VAL A 456 -39.93 -19.99 21.21
C VAL A 456 -40.91 -20.08 20.05
N PHE A 457 -40.41 -19.84 18.84
CA PHE A 457 -41.19 -20.09 17.62
C PHE A 457 -40.26 -20.65 16.51
N THR A 458 -40.87 -21.36 15.58
CA THR A 458 -40.30 -21.79 14.31
C THR A 458 -41.24 -21.31 13.20
N ARG A 459 -40.69 -20.55 12.24
CA ARG A 459 -41.46 -20.04 11.10
C ARG A 459 -40.82 -20.45 9.79
N LYS A 460 -41.58 -21.00 8.86
CA LYS A 460 -41.17 -21.16 7.47
C LYS A 460 -41.09 -19.76 6.83
N ALA A 461 -39.89 -19.29 6.60
CA ALA A 461 -39.66 -17.92 6.19
C ALA A 461 -39.61 -17.73 4.68
N HIS A 462 -38.89 -18.59 4.00
CA HIS A 462 -38.55 -18.42 2.59
C HIS A 462 -38.79 -19.71 1.78
N GLU A 463 -38.67 -19.59 0.46
CA GLU A 463 -38.77 -20.74 -0.44
C GLU A 463 -37.42 -21.40 -0.72
N LYS A 464 -36.31 -20.67 -0.41
CA LYS A 464 -34.94 -21.11 -0.54
C LYS A 464 -34.15 -20.76 0.72
N ASP A 465 -32.89 -21.12 0.73
CA ASP A 465 -31.93 -20.97 1.83
C ASP A 465 -31.89 -19.55 2.39
N ILE A 466 -31.73 -19.43 3.70
CA ILE A 466 -31.56 -18.17 4.41
C ILE A 466 -30.08 -17.93 4.60
N ASN A 467 -29.54 -16.84 4.00
CA ASN A 467 -28.12 -16.53 4.02
C ASN A 467 -27.76 -15.47 5.06
N ALA A 468 -28.68 -14.58 5.45
CA ALA A 468 -28.39 -13.56 6.43
C ALA A 468 -29.60 -13.22 7.29
N LEU A 469 -29.31 -12.89 8.54
CA LEU A 469 -30.23 -12.33 9.51
C LEU A 469 -29.60 -11.08 10.12
N ASP A 470 -30.43 -10.07 10.41
CA ASP A 470 -30.01 -8.93 11.20
C ASP A 470 -31.18 -8.37 12.02
N VAL A 471 -30.89 -7.90 13.25
CA VAL A 471 -31.88 -7.32 14.15
C VAL A 471 -31.75 -5.80 14.10
N ASN A 472 -32.91 -5.09 13.99
CA ASN A 472 -32.87 -3.63 13.97
C ASN A 472 -32.36 -3.04 15.31
N PRO A 473 -31.84 -1.80 15.29
CA PRO A 473 -31.32 -1.18 16.50
C PRO A 473 -32.34 -1.05 17.66
N THR A 474 -33.64 -1.05 17.40
CA THR A 474 -34.68 -1.02 18.46
C THR A 474 -35.05 -2.40 18.98
N SER A 475 -34.47 -3.48 18.42
CA SER A 475 -34.76 -4.89 18.75
C SER A 475 -36.25 -5.30 18.61
N THR A 476 -37.02 -4.55 17.81
CA THR A 476 -38.44 -4.80 17.55
C THR A 476 -38.68 -5.58 16.25
N LEU A 477 -37.81 -5.34 15.26
CA LEU A 477 -37.87 -5.95 13.94
C LEU A 477 -36.59 -6.71 13.62
N PHE A 478 -36.70 -7.72 12.76
CA PHE A 478 -35.52 -8.35 12.17
C PHE A 478 -35.73 -8.60 10.66
N ALA A 479 -34.64 -8.65 9.93
CA ALA A 479 -34.63 -8.92 8.51
C ALA A 479 -34.08 -10.31 8.23
N SER A 480 -34.64 -11.01 7.25
CA SER A 480 -34.09 -12.27 6.72
C SER A 480 -33.87 -12.15 5.23
N ALA A 481 -32.64 -12.43 4.78
CA ALA A 481 -32.26 -12.43 3.37
C ALA A 481 -32.09 -13.85 2.84
N SER A 482 -32.60 -14.11 1.63
CA SER A 482 -32.64 -15.45 1.07
C SER A 482 -32.17 -15.53 -0.38
N GLN A 483 -31.80 -16.74 -0.79
CA GLN A 483 -31.54 -17.14 -2.17
C GLN A 483 -32.79 -17.01 -3.07
N ASP A 484 -34.03 -16.87 -2.51
CA ASP A 484 -35.25 -16.61 -3.25
C ASP A 484 -35.37 -15.16 -3.79
N ARG A 485 -34.31 -14.36 -3.68
CA ARG A 485 -34.19 -12.97 -4.15
C ARG A 485 -35.03 -11.96 -3.36
N THR A 486 -35.54 -12.34 -2.21
CA THR A 486 -36.34 -11.47 -1.35
C THR A 486 -35.65 -11.26 0.00
N VAL A 487 -35.94 -10.11 0.61
CA VAL A 487 -35.66 -9.86 2.03
C VAL A 487 -37.01 -9.63 2.72
N LYS A 488 -37.23 -10.33 3.81
CA LYS A 488 -38.48 -10.18 4.60
C LYS A 488 -38.18 -9.53 5.93
N ILE A 489 -39.03 -8.59 6.32
CA ILE A 489 -38.98 -7.90 7.60
C ILE A 489 -40.01 -8.50 8.51
N TRP A 490 -39.62 -8.85 9.72
CA TRP A 490 -40.44 -9.58 10.68
C TRP A 490 -40.52 -8.82 12.00
N SER A 491 -41.64 -9.00 12.73
CA SER A 491 -41.74 -8.65 14.14
C SER A 491 -40.94 -9.66 15.00
N VAL A 492 -40.07 -9.20 15.90
CA VAL A 492 -39.31 -10.08 16.80
C VAL A 492 -40.21 -10.80 17.78
N GLU A 493 -41.26 -10.15 18.28
CA GLU A 493 -42.17 -10.73 19.29
C GLU A 493 -43.10 -11.79 18.69
N GLU A 494 -43.78 -11.46 17.63
CA GLU A 494 -44.85 -12.30 17.04
C GLU A 494 -44.32 -13.31 16.01
N GLY A 495 -43.17 -13.03 15.41
CA GLY A 495 -42.67 -13.80 14.26
C GLY A 495 -43.57 -13.69 13.05
N SER A 496 -44.27 -12.55 12.90
CA SER A 496 -45.15 -12.21 11.75
C SER A 496 -44.40 -11.37 10.75
N VAL A 497 -44.70 -11.51 9.44
CA VAL A 497 -44.09 -10.72 8.36
C VAL A 497 -44.73 -9.33 8.35
N VAL A 498 -43.90 -8.28 8.48
CA VAL A 498 -44.33 -6.89 8.43
C VAL A 498 -44.14 -6.31 7.03
N GLY A 499 -43.09 -6.71 6.30
CA GLY A 499 -42.78 -6.19 4.96
C GLY A 499 -41.93 -7.11 4.14
N ILE A 500 -41.90 -6.88 2.83
CA ILE A 500 -41.11 -7.68 1.89
C ILE A 500 -40.40 -6.74 0.91
N LEU A 501 -39.08 -6.84 0.82
CA LEU A 501 -38.26 -6.10 -0.14
C LEU A 501 -38.07 -6.95 -1.38
N ARG A 502 -38.48 -6.45 -2.53
CA ARG A 502 -38.37 -7.14 -3.83
C ARG A 502 -37.68 -6.24 -4.84
N GLY A 503 -36.76 -6.77 -5.63
CA GLY A 503 -36.07 -6.02 -6.69
C GLY A 503 -34.66 -6.49 -6.99
N HIS A 504 -34.10 -7.41 -6.21
CA HIS A 504 -32.85 -8.10 -6.59
C HIS A 504 -33.13 -9.16 -7.67
N LYS A 505 -32.21 -9.27 -8.64
CA LYS A 505 -32.32 -10.23 -9.77
C LYS A 505 -31.80 -11.62 -9.42
N ARG A 506 -30.94 -11.74 -8.41
CA ARG A 506 -30.36 -12.98 -7.90
C ARG A 506 -30.52 -13.07 -6.39
N GLY A 507 -30.09 -14.19 -5.78
CA GLY A 507 -30.14 -14.41 -4.33
C GLY A 507 -29.47 -13.31 -3.53
N VAL A 508 -30.04 -12.96 -2.38
CA VAL A 508 -29.49 -11.98 -1.45
C VAL A 508 -28.60 -12.72 -0.45
N TRP A 509 -27.35 -12.25 -0.31
CA TRP A 509 -26.36 -12.86 0.56
C TRP A 509 -26.24 -12.17 1.91
N SER A 510 -26.47 -10.86 1.97
CA SER A 510 -26.29 -10.07 3.19
C SER A 510 -27.34 -8.98 3.30
N ALA A 511 -27.75 -8.68 4.51
CA ALA A 511 -28.66 -7.58 4.85
C ALA A 511 -28.27 -6.99 6.21
N ARG A 512 -28.21 -5.66 6.34
CA ARG A 512 -27.87 -4.94 7.57
C ARG A 512 -28.72 -3.70 7.75
N PHE A 513 -29.31 -3.55 8.93
CA PHE A 513 -30.02 -2.34 9.32
C PHE A 513 -29.07 -1.18 9.56
N ALA A 514 -29.50 0.03 9.22
CA ALA A 514 -28.77 1.23 9.53
C ALA A 514 -28.68 1.48 11.05
N PRO A 515 -27.58 2.06 11.55
CA PRO A 515 -27.46 2.48 12.94
C PRO A 515 -28.50 3.53 13.34
N ASN A 516 -28.80 3.63 14.64
CA ASN A 516 -29.67 4.67 15.16
C ASN A 516 -29.12 6.07 14.83
N GLY A 517 -29.99 6.97 14.38
CA GLY A 517 -29.60 8.35 14.10
C GLY A 517 -29.08 8.58 12.68
N THR A 518 -29.10 7.54 11.81
CA THR A 518 -28.81 7.74 10.39
C THR A 518 -29.83 8.74 9.79
N PRO A 519 -29.36 9.87 9.20
CA PRO A 519 -30.26 10.85 8.60
C PRO A 519 -31.08 10.24 7.49
N VAL A 520 -32.34 10.67 7.36
CA VAL A 520 -33.25 10.18 6.33
C VAL A 520 -32.84 10.73 4.97
N ILE A 521 -32.73 9.84 4.00
CA ILE A 521 -32.59 10.23 2.60
C ILE A 521 -34.02 10.48 2.10
N SER A 522 -34.49 11.74 2.13
CA SER A 522 -35.84 12.09 1.73
C SER A 522 -35.93 12.26 0.22
N SER A 523 -36.71 11.39 -0.43
CA SER A 523 -37.50 11.79 -1.59
C SER A 523 -38.86 12.30 -1.08
N SER A 524 -39.03 13.60 -1.14
CA SER A 524 -40.32 14.33 -1.08
C SER A 524 -41.54 13.53 -0.65
N THR A 525 -41.84 13.40 0.62
CA THR A 525 -43.17 13.50 1.22
C THR A 525 -43.05 13.49 2.74
N GLN A 526 -43.69 14.46 3.36
CA GLN A 526 -43.81 14.61 4.81
C GLN A 526 -44.57 13.43 5.42
N SER A 527 -43.90 12.35 5.75
CA SER A 527 -44.46 11.36 6.69
C SER A 527 -43.50 11.20 7.86
N SER A 528 -43.97 11.59 9.02
CA SER A 528 -43.26 11.71 10.28
C SER A 528 -42.87 10.41 10.98
N THR A 529 -42.88 9.27 10.32
CA THR A 529 -42.52 7.98 10.93
C THR A 529 -41.28 7.41 10.26
N ASN A 530 -40.13 7.83 10.77
CA ASN A 530 -38.81 7.32 10.33
C ASN A 530 -38.60 5.90 10.86
N ARG A 531 -38.92 4.87 10.09
CA ARG A 531 -38.74 3.45 10.47
C ARG A 531 -37.34 2.91 10.25
N GLY A 532 -36.44 3.73 9.68
CA GLY A 532 -35.05 3.35 9.42
C GLY A 532 -34.75 2.90 7.99
N LEU A 533 -33.52 2.55 7.74
CA LEU A 533 -32.97 2.10 6.46
C LEU A 533 -32.40 0.70 6.58
N ILE A 534 -32.32 -0.03 5.47
CA ILE A 534 -31.63 -1.31 5.39
C ILE A 534 -30.82 -1.38 4.09
N VAL A 535 -29.62 -1.94 4.18
CA VAL A 535 -28.72 -2.21 3.03
C VAL A 535 -28.68 -3.69 2.76
N THR A 536 -28.67 -4.08 1.50
CA THR A 536 -28.64 -5.48 1.06
C THR A 536 -27.58 -5.69 -0.01
N GLY A 537 -26.85 -6.80 0.06
CA GLY A 537 -25.87 -7.26 -0.94
C GLY A 537 -26.36 -8.53 -1.63
N SER A 538 -26.25 -8.60 -2.96
CA SER A 538 -26.80 -9.70 -3.76
C SER A 538 -25.81 -10.27 -4.76
N GLY A 539 -26.09 -11.51 -5.18
CA GLY A 539 -25.43 -12.18 -6.30
C GLY A 539 -25.63 -11.51 -7.66
N ASP A 540 -26.50 -10.50 -7.75
CA ASP A 540 -26.68 -9.67 -8.96
C ASP A 540 -25.62 -8.57 -9.11
N LYS A 541 -24.55 -8.57 -8.26
CA LYS A 541 -23.43 -7.64 -8.25
C LYS A 541 -23.78 -6.23 -7.75
N THR A 542 -24.98 -6.03 -7.20
CA THR A 542 -25.45 -4.73 -6.73
C THR A 542 -25.61 -4.72 -5.20
N VAL A 543 -25.39 -3.56 -4.62
CA VAL A 543 -25.82 -3.22 -3.27
C VAL A 543 -27.03 -2.29 -3.38
N LYS A 544 -28.07 -2.54 -2.60
CA LYS A 544 -29.30 -1.73 -2.61
C LYS A 544 -29.60 -1.19 -1.23
N LEU A 545 -30.02 0.08 -1.20
CA LEU A 545 -30.51 0.77 -0.02
C LEU A 545 -32.04 0.86 -0.08
N TRP A 546 -32.70 0.47 0.99
CA TRP A 546 -34.16 0.42 1.08
C TRP A 546 -34.67 1.26 2.23
N SER A 547 -35.84 1.85 2.02
CA SER A 547 -36.64 2.47 3.07
C SER A 547 -37.54 1.44 3.77
N LEU A 548 -37.59 1.50 5.10
CA LEU A 548 -38.50 0.64 5.88
C LEU A 548 -39.89 1.25 6.07
N SER A 549 -40.11 2.47 5.59
CA SER A 549 -41.41 3.13 5.65
C SER A 549 -42.38 2.59 4.59
N ASP A 550 -41.90 2.42 3.40
CA ASP A 550 -42.66 2.01 2.20
C ASP A 550 -42.09 0.77 1.50
N TYR A 551 -41.01 0.20 2.04
CA TYR A 551 -40.29 -0.98 1.49
C TYR A 551 -39.81 -0.77 0.05
N SER A 552 -39.58 0.47 -0.39
CA SER A 552 -39.06 0.82 -1.69
C SER A 552 -37.53 0.86 -1.72
N CYS A 553 -36.95 0.62 -2.90
CA CYS A 553 -35.53 0.80 -3.15
C CYS A 553 -35.24 2.28 -3.36
N LEU A 554 -34.37 2.86 -2.51
CA LEU A 554 -33.93 4.25 -2.60
C LEU A 554 -32.75 4.41 -3.56
N LEU A 555 -31.72 3.61 -3.38
CA LEU A 555 -30.49 3.68 -4.16
C LEU A 555 -30.01 2.28 -4.57
N THR A 556 -29.35 2.20 -5.70
CA THR A 556 -28.65 1.02 -6.17
C THR A 556 -27.20 1.39 -6.46
N PHE A 557 -26.27 0.75 -5.80
CA PHE A 557 -24.84 0.95 -6.01
C PHE A 557 -24.35 -0.13 -6.98
N GLU A 558 -23.78 0.31 -8.08
CA GLU A 558 -23.21 -0.55 -9.14
C GLU A 558 -21.70 -0.32 -9.24
N GLY A 559 -20.92 -1.38 -9.42
CA GLY A 559 -19.46 -1.27 -9.54
C GLY A 559 -18.70 -2.54 -9.15
N HIS A 560 -19.31 -3.50 -8.45
CA HIS A 560 -18.73 -4.82 -8.28
C HIS A 560 -18.85 -5.66 -9.56
N THR A 561 -17.81 -6.42 -9.87
CA THR A 561 -17.77 -7.28 -11.07
C THR A 561 -18.32 -8.69 -10.80
N ASN A 562 -18.45 -9.07 -9.52
CA ASN A 562 -18.97 -10.36 -9.07
C ASN A 562 -19.98 -10.20 -7.92
N SER A 563 -20.50 -11.31 -7.40
CA SER A 563 -21.50 -11.37 -6.33
C SER A 563 -21.06 -10.61 -5.08
N VAL A 564 -21.93 -9.77 -4.52
CA VAL A 564 -21.71 -9.13 -3.22
C VAL A 564 -22.12 -10.11 -2.13
N LEU A 565 -21.16 -10.44 -1.24
CA LEU A 565 -21.31 -11.49 -0.23
C LEU A 565 -21.63 -10.91 1.16
N LYS A 566 -20.98 -9.81 1.57
CA LYS A 566 -21.21 -9.17 2.87
C LYS A 566 -21.39 -7.67 2.71
N VAL A 567 -22.25 -7.07 3.53
CA VAL A 567 -22.41 -5.62 3.66
C VAL A 567 -22.36 -5.22 5.12
N LEU A 568 -21.82 -4.01 5.38
CA LEU A 568 -21.63 -3.47 6.72
C LEU A 568 -21.83 -1.96 6.70
N TRP A 569 -22.44 -1.42 7.78
CA TRP A 569 -22.44 0.01 8.02
C TRP A 569 -21.20 0.43 8.77
N LEU A 570 -20.54 1.49 8.32
CA LEU A 570 -19.39 2.09 8.98
C LEU A 570 -19.83 3.29 9.82
N PRO A 571 -19.19 3.53 10.97
CA PRO A 571 -19.43 4.76 11.73
C PRO A 571 -19.02 5.97 10.90
N PRO A 572 -19.59 7.16 11.21
CA PRO A 572 -19.14 8.39 10.60
C PRO A 572 -17.67 8.68 10.97
N SER A 573 -16.88 9.15 10.01
CA SER A 573 -15.51 9.60 10.26
C SER A 573 -15.47 10.86 11.14
N ASP A 574 -14.47 10.97 12.02
CA ASP A 574 -14.32 12.02 13.05
C ASP A 574 -13.96 13.43 12.50
N LEU A 575 -14.41 13.80 11.32
CA LEU A 575 -14.17 15.13 10.74
C LEU A 575 -14.82 16.31 11.49
N SER A 576 -15.57 16.05 12.57
CA SER A 576 -16.43 17.06 13.19
C SER A 576 -15.96 17.68 14.51
N THR A 577 -14.77 17.34 15.04
CA THR A 577 -14.41 17.72 16.43
C THR A 577 -13.28 18.73 16.57
N LYS A 578 -12.70 19.25 15.50
CA LYS A 578 -11.75 20.36 15.59
C LYS A 578 -12.26 21.58 14.82
N ARG A 579 -13.18 22.29 15.41
CA ARG A 579 -13.28 23.72 15.20
C ARG A 579 -12.20 24.34 16.11
N ASP A 580 -11.27 25.02 15.50
CA ASP A 580 -10.33 25.86 16.20
C ASP A 580 -11.12 26.80 17.09
N GLU A 581 -10.83 26.80 18.40
CA GLU A 581 -11.46 27.66 19.41
C GLU A 581 -11.01 29.12 19.27
N ASP A 582 -10.32 29.50 18.19
CA ASP A 582 -9.67 30.80 18.01
C ASP A 582 -10.43 31.80 17.13
N ASP A 583 -11.61 31.47 16.57
CA ASP A 583 -12.45 32.42 15.82
C ASP A 583 -13.73 32.78 16.60
N TYR A 584 -13.58 33.46 17.73
CA TYR A 584 -14.65 34.22 18.36
C TYR A 584 -14.69 35.64 17.76
N ASP A 585 -15.33 35.81 16.62
CA ASP A 585 -15.90 37.09 16.23
C ASP A 585 -17.29 37.22 16.86
N GLU A 586 -17.37 38.09 17.86
CA GLU A 586 -18.51 38.35 18.77
C GLU A 586 -19.67 39.09 18.14
N ASP A 587 -19.82 39.18 16.82
CA ASP A 587 -20.93 39.94 16.24
C ASP A 587 -21.46 39.34 14.92
N GLN A 588 -22.31 38.32 15.03
CA GLN A 588 -23.47 38.12 14.14
C GLN A 588 -24.23 36.84 14.50
N GLY A 589 -25.56 36.97 14.52
CA GLY A 589 -26.56 35.99 14.96
C GLY A 589 -26.37 34.56 14.46
N ALA A 590 -26.82 33.60 15.27
CA ALA A 590 -26.66 32.14 15.14
C ALA A 590 -26.56 31.66 13.69
N PRO A 591 -25.43 31.05 13.30
CA PRO A 591 -25.28 30.50 11.96
C PRO A 591 -26.24 29.34 11.79
N ALA A 592 -27.06 29.41 10.75
CA ALA A 592 -27.85 28.29 10.27
C ALA A 592 -26.95 27.06 10.16
N GLN A 593 -27.28 25.97 10.86
CA GLN A 593 -26.56 24.71 10.80
C GLN A 593 -26.51 24.25 9.34
N ASN A 594 -25.35 24.43 8.71
CA ASN A 594 -25.13 23.90 7.38
C ASN A 594 -25.29 22.37 7.43
N PRO A 595 -26.22 21.78 6.67
CA PRO A 595 -26.47 20.33 6.67
C PRO A 595 -25.28 19.51 6.18
N ALA A 596 -24.22 20.15 5.68
CA ALA A 596 -23.01 19.51 5.20
C ALA A 596 -22.03 19.06 6.30
N THR A 597 -22.22 19.46 7.56
CA THR A 597 -21.28 19.22 8.68
C THR A 597 -21.70 18.10 9.63
N GLN A 598 -22.83 17.40 9.39
CA GLN A 598 -23.19 16.26 10.22
C GLN A 598 -22.40 15.00 9.80
N PRO A 599 -21.77 14.29 10.75
CA PRO A 599 -21.07 13.04 10.46
C PRO A 599 -22.05 12.02 9.87
N ARG A 600 -21.73 11.48 8.71
CA ARG A 600 -22.61 10.60 7.93
C ARG A 600 -22.07 9.19 7.89
N PRO A 601 -22.83 8.15 8.28
CA PRO A 601 -22.37 6.77 8.17
C PRO A 601 -22.19 6.37 6.69
N LEU A 602 -21.17 5.55 6.44
CA LEU A 602 -20.84 4.98 5.12
C LEU A 602 -21.28 3.51 5.07
N VAL A 603 -21.27 2.93 3.89
CA VAL A 603 -21.57 1.51 3.66
C VAL A 603 -20.36 0.83 3.06
N ALA A 604 -19.88 -0.25 3.68
CA ALA A 604 -18.88 -1.14 3.10
C ALA A 604 -19.55 -2.37 2.48
N SER A 605 -19.02 -2.83 1.36
CA SER A 605 -19.45 -4.06 0.69
C SER A 605 -18.25 -4.90 0.29
N ALA A 606 -18.30 -6.21 0.55
CA ALA A 606 -17.32 -7.19 0.14
C ALA A 606 -17.91 -8.11 -0.90
N ALA A 607 -17.12 -8.46 -1.91
CA ALA A 607 -17.62 -9.26 -3.01
C ALA A 607 -16.64 -10.37 -3.45
N ALA A 608 -17.18 -11.29 -4.25
CA ALA A 608 -16.42 -12.38 -4.83
C ALA A 608 -15.45 -11.95 -5.96
N ASP A 609 -15.25 -10.64 -6.15
CA ASP A 609 -14.23 -10.07 -7.04
C ASP A 609 -12.92 -9.74 -6.30
N GLY A 610 -12.80 -10.07 -5.00
CA GLY A 610 -11.64 -9.78 -4.18
C GLY A 610 -11.58 -8.34 -3.66
N LEU A 611 -12.59 -7.50 -3.96
CA LEU A 611 -12.61 -6.09 -3.60
C LEU A 611 -13.54 -5.81 -2.44
N VAL A 612 -13.13 -4.87 -1.59
CA VAL A 612 -14.01 -4.22 -0.63
C VAL A 612 -14.24 -2.78 -1.10
N LYS A 613 -15.49 -2.36 -1.23
CA LYS A 613 -15.88 -1.03 -1.69
C LYS A 613 -16.63 -0.27 -0.61
N VAL A 614 -16.32 1.01 -0.47
CA VAL A 614 -16.97 1.92 0.46
C VAL A 614 -17.82 2.92 -0.32
N TRP A 615 -19.08 3.06 0.07
CA TRP A 615 -20.10 3.84 -0.63
C TRP A 615 -20.68 4.91 0.29
N SER A 616 -21.01 6.06 -0.30
CA SER A 616 -21.82 7.08 0.36
C SER A 616 -23.31 6.79 0.13
N PRO A 617 -24.10 6.50 1.16
CA PRO A 617 -25.52 6.25 1.02
C PRO A 617 -26.33 7.51 0.66
N TYR A 618 -25.71 8.69 0.70
CA TYR A 618 -26.36 9.98 0.44
C TYR A 618 -26.17 10.47 -1.01
N THR A 619 -24.95 10.30 -1.55
CA THR A 619 -24.64 10.68 -2.93
C THR A 619 -24.80 9.52 -3.90
N GLY A 620 -24.77 8.29 -3.42
CA GLY A 620 -24.73 7.08 -4.26
C GLY A 620 -23.38 6.81 -4.89
N GLU A 621 -22.35 7.58 -4.55
CA GLU A 621 -21.02 7.52 -5.14
C GLU A 621 -20.10 6.52 -4.42
N LEU A 622 -19.10 6.05 -5.14
CA LEU A 622 -18.03 5.22 -4.62
C LEU A 622 -16.96 6.10 -3.99
N GLU A 623 -16.76 6.01 -2.67
CA GLU A 623 -15.75 6.76 -1.93
C GLU A 623 -14.37 6.11 -2.01
N ALA A 624 -14.31 4.78 -1.83
CA ALA A 624 -13.03 4.05 -1.84
C ALA A 624 -13.19 2.63 -2.38
N THR A 625 -12.14 2.15 -3.02
CA THR A 625 -11.96 0.74 -3.39
C THR A 625 -10.71 0.22 -2.70
N LEU A 626 -10.87 -0.83 -1.90
CA LEU A 626 -9.84 -1.48 -1.12
C LEU A 626 -9.46 -2.78 -1.84
N ASP A 627 -8.28 -2.84 -2.42
CA ASP A 627 -7.77 -3.94 -3.24
C ASP A 627 -6.50 -4.52 -2.60
N ASN A 628 -6.67 -5.61 -1.86
CA ASN A 628 -5.56 -6.37 -1.29
C ASN A 628 -5.77 -7.88 -1.37
N HIS A 629 -7.01 -8.35 -1.42
CA HIS A 629 -7.32 -9.75 -1.48
C HIS A 629 -7.19 -10.31 -2.91
N THR A 630 -6.75 -11.55 -3.01
CA THR A 630 -6.57 -12.24 -4.30
C THR A 630 -7.75 -13.11 -4.69
N ASP A 631 -8.62 -13.44 -3.74
CA ASP A 631 -9.83 -14.25 -3.91
C ASP A 631 -11.03 -13.58 -3.22
N ARG A 632 -12.16 -14.28 -3.17
CA ARG A 632 -13.46 -13.83 -2.66
C ARG A 632 -13.37 -13.33 -1.24
N VAL A 633 -13.94 -12.17 -0.97
CA VAL A 633 -14.06 -11.64 0.39
C VAL A 633 -15.42 -12.04 0.97
N TRP A 634 -15.39 -12.97 1.94
CA TRP A 634 -16.59 -13.51 2.57
C TRP A 634 -17.04 -12.71 3.78
N ALA A 635 -16.12 -12.14 4.53
CA ALA A 635 -16.36 -11.57 5.83
C ALA A 635 -15.95 -10.11 5.92
N LEU A 636 -16.75 -9.33 6.64
CA LEU A 636 -16.47 -7.94 7.04
C LEU A 636 -16.87 -7.76 8.49
N ALA A 637 -15.99 -7.15 9.28
CA ALA A 637 -16.26 -6.78 10.67
C ALA A 637 -15.74 -5.37 10.96
N SER A 638 -16.42 -4.66 11.88
CA SER A 638 -15.98 -3.36 12.41
C SER A 638 -15.90 -3.44 13.93
N PRO A 639 -14.89 -2.85 14.57
CA PRO A 639 -14.78 -2.84 16.04
C PRO A 639 -15.86 -2.01 16.72
N THR A 640 -16.49 -1.07 15.99
CA THR A 640 -17.52 -0.21 16.57
C THR A 640 -18.86 -0.95 16.66
N PRO A 641 -19.47 -1.03 17.85
CA PRO A 641 -20.79 -1.60 17.98
C PRO A 641 -21.83 -0.72 17.26
N SER A 642 -22.56 -1.31 16.31
CA SER A 642 -23.65 -0.69 15.59
C SER A 642 -24.81 -0.37 16.53
N GLY A 643 -24.87 0.79 17.20
CA GLY A 643 -26.15 1.04 17.85
C GLY A 643 -26.31 2.06 18.96
N SER A 644 -25.34 2.79 19.43
CA SER A 644 -25.56 3.72 20.54
C SER A 644 -25.19 5.17 20.20
N ARG A 645 -26.21 6.01 20.01
CA ARG A 645 -26.06 7.48 19.91
C ARG A 645 -25.64 8.12 21.25
N ALA A 646 -25.87 7.45 22.38
CA ALA A 646 -25.54 7.97 23.69
C ALA A 646 -24.05 7.92 23.98
N ASP A 647 -23.33 6.98 23.38
CA ASP A 647 -21.88 6.82 23.59
C ASP A 647 -21.05 7.75 22.67
N ILE A 648 -21.64 8.32 21.62
CA ILE A 648 -21.01 9.31 20.73
C ILE A 648 -20.92 10.70 21.38
N LEU A 649 -21.78 11.00 22.37
CA LEU A 649 -21.88 12.32 23.01
C LEU A 649 -21.17 12.43 24.37
N SER A 650 -20.63 11.34 24.90
CA SER A 650 -19.83 11.36 26.12
C SER A 650 -18.33 11.23 25.79
N PRO A 651 -17.55 12.33 25.89
CA PRO A 651 -16.12 12.31 25.51
C PRO A 651 -15.21 11.54 26.48
N SER A 652 -15.77 10.81 27.46
CA SER A 652 -15.00 10.25 28.58
C SER A 652 -15.01 8.73 28.71
N THR A 653 -15.70 7.96 27.84
CA THR A 653 -15.78 6.51 28.02
C THR A 653 -15.56 5.74 26.73
N GLN A 654 -14.47 4.97 26.72
CA GLN A 654 -14.13 3.89 25.78
C GLN A 654 -13.75 4.33 24.38
N LYS A 655 -12.53 4.86 24.25
CA LYS A 655 -11.80 4.70 22.98
C LYS A 655 -11.68 3.20 22.72
N THR A 656 -12.30 2.71 21.64
CA THR A 656 -12.02 1.36 21.14
C THR A 656 -10.51 1.24 20.97
N SER A 657 -9.91 0.22 21.56
CA SER A 657 -8.45 0.01 21.52
C SER A 657 -7.94 -0.33 20.12
N SER A 658 -8.84 -0.56 19.16
CA SER A 658 -8.47 -0.90 17.78
C SER A 658 -8.31 0.35 16.93
N PRO A 659 -7.13 0.59 16.32
CA PRO A 659 -6.89 1.68 15.38
C PRO A 659 -7.51 1.42 13.99
N TYR A 660 -8.09 0.24 13.79
CA TYR A 660 -8.61 -0.20 12.49
C TYR A 660 -10.11 0.07 12.38
N ALA A 661 -10.54 0.57 11.22
CA ALA A 661 -11.94 0.84 10.93
C ALA A 661 -12.71 -0.42 10.50
N ILE A 662 -12.06 -1.29 9.72
CA ILE A 662 -12.63 -2.49 9.13
C ILE A 662 -11.61 -3.63 9.19
N ALA A 663 -12.09 -4.85 9.43
CA ALA A 663 -11.38 -6.09 9.14
C ALA A 663 -12.14 -6.84 8.04
N SER A 664 -11.43 -7.31 7.02
CA SER A 664 -11.97 -8.14 5.93
C SER A 664 -11.29 -9.49 5.90
N GLY A 665 -12.07 -10.55 5.70
CA GLY A 665 -11.60 -11.93 5.61
C GLY A 665 -11.96 -12.53 4.25
N SER A 666 -11.01 -13.25 3.66
CA SER A 666 -11.10 -13.78 2.31
C SER A 666 -10.80 -15.27 2.23
N ALA A 667 -11.22 -15.85 1.09
CA ALA A 667 -10.85 -17.21 0.69
C ALA A 667 -9.34 -17.36 0.36
N ASP A 668 -8.58 -16.29 0.35
CA ASP A 668 -7.11 -16.34 0.26
C ASP A 668 -6.44 -16.60 1.62
N SER A 669 -7.22 -17.00 2.62
CA SER A 669 -6.80 -17.29 4.00
C SER A 669 -6.24 -16.07 4.76
N THR A 670 -6.41 -14.85 4.26
CA THR A 670 -5.89 -13.64 4.88
C THR A 670 -6.99 -12.80 5.54
N VAL A 671 -6.62 -12.17 6.66
CA VAL A 671 -7.38 -11.08 7.28
C VAL A 671 -6.67 -9.77 7.04
N THR A 672 -7.34 -8.83 6.38
CA THR A 672 -6.80 -7.49 6.13
C THR A 672 -7.47 -6.48 7.04
N PHE A 673 -6.65 -5.68 7.71
CA PHE A 673 -7.09 -4.59 8.56
C PHE A 673 -6.92 -3.25 7.83
N TRP A 674 -7.98 -2.44 7.84
CA TRP A 674 -8.04 -1.18 7.13
C TRP A 674 -8.19 -0.02 8.10
N THR A 675 -7.39 1.02 7.92
CA THR A 675 -7.44 2.24 8.72
C THR A 675 -8.15 3.37 7.97
N ASP A 676 -8.91 4.19 8.69
CA ASP A 676 -9.50 5.40 8.12
C ASP A 676 -8.46 6.54 8.16
N THR A 677 -7.97 6.95 6.99
CA THR A 677 -7.01 8.05 6.83
C THR A 677 -7.66 9.35 6.35
N THR A 678 -9.00 9.41 6.27
CA THR A 678 -9.74 10.55 5.69
C THR A 678 -9.42 11.86 6.41
N SER A 679 -9.37 11.86 7.75
CA SER A 679 -9.03 13.06 8.52
C SER A 679 -7.57 13.50 8.31
N ALA A 680 -6.64 12.55 8.27
CA ALA A 680 -5.22 12.84 8.03
C ALA A 680 -4.97 13.39 6.62
N THR A 681 -5.60 12.80 5.60
CA THR A 681 -5.50 13.29 4.22
C THR A 681 -6.16 14.66 4.05
N TYR A 682 -7.30 14.90 4.71
CA TYR A 682 -7.97 16.21 4.71
C TYR A 682 -7.08 17.28 5.36
N THR A 683 -6.55 17.03 6.55
CA THR A 683 -5.65 17.98 7.22
C THR A 683 -4.37 18.22 6.41
N ALA A 684 -3.80 17.19 5.82
CA ALA A 684 -2.64 17.32 4.92
C ALA A 684 -2.96 18.15 3.68
N THR A 685 -4.14 17.96 3.06
CA THR A 685 -4.56 18.77 1.89
C THR A 685 -4.85 20.22 2.27
N VAL A 686 -5.49 20.46 3.42
CA VAL A 686 -5.75 21.82 3.93
C VAL A 686 -4.42 22.52 4.24
N SER A 687 -3.49 21.85 4.93
CA SER A 687 -2.17 22.42 5.23
C SER A 687 -1.34 22.68 3.96
N ALA A 688 -1.39 21.78 2.98
CA ALA A 688 -0.73 21.96 1.69
C ALA A 688 -1.33 23.13 0.90
N ASN A 689 -2.66 23.28 0.92
CA ASN A 689 -3.33 24.40 0.27
C ASN A 689 -3.03 25.73 0.98
N ALA A 690 -3.02 25.75 2.32
CA ALA A 690 -2.65 26.94 3.10
C ALA A 690 -1.19 27.34 2.81
N ALA A 691 -0.25 26.39 2.82
CA ALA A 691 1.14 26.62 2.46
C ALA A 691 1.28 27.15 1.03
N ARG A 692 0.49 26.64 0.08
CA ARG A 692 0.47 27.12 -1.30
C ARG A 692 -0.03 28.56 -1.41
N ILE A 693 -1.10 28.90 -0.69
CA ILE A 693 -1.64 30.26 -0.65
C ILE A 693 -0.60 31.23 -0.05
N GLU A 694 0.07 30.84 1.03
CA GLU A 694 1.14 31.62 1.65
C GLU A 694 2.31 31.84 0.67
N GLN A 695 2.71 30.81 -0.05
CA GLN A 695 3.77 30.91 -1.06
C GLN A 695 3.34 31.81 -2.23
N ASP A 696 2.08 31.73 -2.67
CA ASP A 696 1.54 32.59 -3.71
C ASP A 696 1.51 34.09 -3.26
N GLN A 697 1.15 34.34 -1.99
CA GLN A 697 1.21 35.66 -1.41
C GLN A 697 2.64 36.22 -1.28
N LYS A 698 3.60 35.38 -0.85
CA LYS A 698 5.02 35.70 -0.83
C LYS A 698 5.53 36.08 -2.22
N LEU A 699 5.15 35.31 -3.23
CA LEU A 699 5.52 35.59 -4.62
C LEU A 699 4.98 36.95 -5.07
N GLU A 700 3.73 37.27 -4.77
CA GLU A 700 3.14 38.57 -5.12
C GLU A 700 3.79 39.73 -4.38
N ASN A 701 4.17 39.54 -3.11
CA ASN A 701 4.90 40.52 -2.33
C ASN A 701 6.31 40.79 -2.91
N TYR A 702 7.04 39.76 -3.34
CA TYR A 702 8.34 39.90 -4.00
C TYR A 702 8.22 40.64 -5.34
N ILE A 703 7.16 40.36 -6.12
CA ILE A 703 6.90 41.07 -7.37
C ILE A 703 6.66 42.55 -7.09
N ARG A 704 5.83 42.89 -6.09
CA ARG A 704 5.55 44.31 -5.71
C ARG A 704 6.76 45.02 -5.15
N ALA A 705 7.64 44.30 -4.46
CA ALA A 705 8.88 44.84 -3.90
C ALA A 705 10.01 45.00 -4.93
N GLY A 706 9.84 44.49 -6.17
CA GLY A 706 10.88 44.45 -7.20
C GLY A 706 12.02 43.48 -6.91
N ALA A 707 11.84 42.55 -5.98
CA ALA A 707 12.80 41.53 -5.64
C ALA A 707 12.74 40.39 -6.66
N TYR A 708 13.21 40.61 -7.88
CA TYR A 708 13.08 39.69 -9.00
C TYR A 708 13.78 38.34 -8.77
N ARG A 709 14.90 38.34 -8.02
CA ARG A 709 15.64 37.12 -7.70
C ARG A 709 14.78 36.10 -6.96
N GLU A 710 14.22 36.53 -5.84
CA GLU A 710 13.37 35.71 -5.00
C GLU A 710 12.05 35.37 -5.71
N ALA A 711 11.50 36.33 -6.49
CA ALA A 711 10.29 36.09 -7.25
C ALA A 711 10.46 35.01 -8.34
N ILE A 712 11.55 35.03 -9.11
CA ILE A 712 11.83 34.06 -10.18
C ILE A 712 12.11 32.69 -9.58
N THR A 713 12.94 32.58 -8.54
CA THR A 713 13.25 31.30 -7.88
C THR A 713 11.99 30.67 -7.31
N LEU A 714 11.15 31.42 -6.62
CA LEU A 714 9.89 30.94 -6.06
C LEU A 714 8.88 30.57 -7.15
N ALA A 715 8.76 31.36 -8.22
CA ALA A 715 7.89 31.08 -9.36
C ALA A 715 8.30 29.81 -10.13
N LEU A 716 9.59 29.50 -10.20
CA LEU A 716 10.12 28.25 -10.76
C LEU A 716 9.80 27.06 -9.85
N GLN A 717 9.99 27.18 -8.53
CA GLN A 717 9.67 26.13 -7.56
C GLN A 717 8.17 25.82 -7.56
N LEU A 718 7.32 26.82 -7.58
CA LEU A 718 5.87 26.69 -7.64
C LEU A 718 5.34 26.25 -9.02
N ASN A 719 6.19 26.27 -10.04
CA ASN A 719 5.86 25.91 -11.42
C ASN A 719 4.68 26.73 -11.99
N HIS A 720 4.67 28.06 -11.76
CA HIS A 720 3.67 28.99 -12.29
C HIS A 720 4.12 29.64 -13.60
N PRO A 721 3.88 29.01 -14.78
CA PRO A 721 4.41 29.50 -16.06
C PRO A 721 3.87 30.87 -16.46
N GLY A 722 2.61 31.20 -16.14
CA GLY A 722 2.00 32.47 -16.48
C GLY A 722 2.60 33.65 -15.72
N ARG A 723 2.79 33.50 -14.41
CA ARG A 723 3.42 34.55 -13.58
C ARG A 723 4.90 34.71 -13.92
N LEU A 724 5.60 33.61 -14.19
CA LEU A 724 7.00 33.66 -14.62
C LEU A 724 7.15 34.39 -15.97
N LEU A 725 6.25 34.13 -16.92
CA LEU A 725 6.24 34.87 -18.20
C LEU A 725 5.97 36.35 -18.00
N SER A 726 5.03 36.75 -17.12
CA SER A 726 4.72 38.14 -16.85
C SER A 726 5.90 38.89 -16.20
N LEU A 727 6.66 38.22 -15.31
CA LEU A 727 7.90 38.76 -14.75
C LEU A 727 8.95 39.03 -15.82
N PHE A 728 9.20 38.08 -16.70
CA PHE A 728 10.14 38.28 -17.81
C PHE A 728 9.65 39.31 -18.83
N THR A 729 8.33 39.39 -19.07
CA THR A 729 7.74 40.40 -19.94
C THR A 729 7.97 41.80 -19.38
N ALA A 730 7.66 41.98 -18.10
CA ALA A 730 7.87 43.26 -17.41
C ALA A 730 9.34 43.70 -17.45
N ALA A 731 10.30 42.74 -17.25
CA ALA A 731 11.72 43.04 -17.34
C ALA A 731 12.21 43.44 -18.74
N VAL A 732 11.68 42.79 -19.78
CA VAL A 732 12.04 43.07 -21.18
C VAL A 732 11.38 44.36 -21.69
N ASP A 733 10.11 44.65 -21.35
CA ASP A 733 9.36 45.80 -21.80
C ASP A 733 9.73 47.10 -21.03
N THR A 734 10.22 47.00 -19.78
CA THR A 734 10.78 48.19 -19.06
C THR A 734 12.05 48.75 -19.72
N SER A 735 12.62 48.06 -20.69
CA SER A 735 13.75 48.56 -21.46
C SER A 735 13.40 49.77 -22.38
N ASP A 736 12.12 50.00 -22.68
CA ASP A 736 11.67 51.01 -23.62
C ASP A 736 11.20 52.33 -22.93
N ASN A 737 11.26 52.43 -21.56
CA ASN A 737 10.80 53.59 -20.83
C ASN A 737 11.84 54.74 -20.85
N GLN A 738 11.44 55.95 -21.35
CA GLN A 738 12.27 57.15 -21.57
C GLN A 738 12.68 57.95 -20.30
N PHE A 739 12.37 57.48 -19.08
CA PHE A 739 12.60 58.23 -17.83
C PHE A 739 13.78 57.73 -16.97
N LEU A 740 14.75 57.02 -17.55
CA LEU A 740 15.88 56.46 -16.82
C LEU A 740 17.10 57.43 -16.87
N THR A 741 17.88 57.45 -15.75
CA THR A 741 19.14 58.21 -15.67
C THR A 741 20.20 57.62 -16.62
N ASP A 742 21.15 58.41 -17.07
CA ASP A 742 22.15 57.99 -18.06
C ASP A 742 23.08 56.86 -17.56
N SER A 743 23.29 56.75 -16.25
CA SER A 743 23.99 55.62 -15.63
C SER A 743 23.19 54.31 -15.68
N GLU A 744 21.89 54.38 -15.44
CA GLU A 744 20.98 53.22 -15.55
C GLU A 744 20.81 52.74 -17.00
N LYS A 745 20.87 53.63 -17.96
CA LYS A 745 20.86 53.31 -19.39
C LYS A 745 22.13 52.55 -19.82
N THR A 746 23.30 52.91 -19.28
CA THR A 746 24.58 52.23 -19.59
C THR A 746 24.66 50.85 -18.96
N ASP A 747 24.14 50.66 -17.74
CA ASP A 747 24.13 49.38 -17.07
C ASP A 747 23.13 48.42 -17.74
N ARG A 748 21.98 48.93 -18.21
CA ARG A 748 20.98 48.15 -18.98
C ARG A 748 21.44 47.81 -20.39
N ALA A 749 22.19 48.68 -21.04
CA ALA A 749 22.75 48.40 -22.37
C ALA A 749 23.80 47.28 -22.34
N ASN A 750 24.42 47.01 -21.18
CA ASN A 750 25.35 45.93 -20.95
C ASN A 750 24.65 44.62 -20.48
N SER A 751 23.39 44.69 -20.11
CA SER A 751 22.60 43.53 -19.63
C SER A 751 22.10 42.66 -20.80
N LEU A 752 22.11 41.34 -20.63
CA LEU A 752 21.64 40.41 -21.67
C LEU A 752 20.12 40.35 -21.79
N THR A 753 19.41 40.48 -20.66
CA THR A 753 17.94 40.45 -20.61
C THR A 753 17.29 41.83 -20.56
N GLY A 754 18.06 42.90 -20.25
CA GLY A 754 17.59 44.24 -20.02
C GLY A 754 17.52 44.65 -18.56
N ASP A 755 17.71 43.75 -17.64
CA ASP A 755 17.80 43.97 -16.19
C ASP A 755 18.97 43.17 -15.61
N PRO A 756 19.98 43.80 -15.01
CA PRO A 756 21.16 43.13 -14.47
C PRO A 756 20.83 42.17 -13.32
N SER A 757 19.77 42.43 -12.54
CA SER A 757 19.33 41.54 -11.46
C SER A 757 18.78 40.20 -11.96
N ILE A 758 18.12 40.22 -13.11
CA ILE A 758 17.63 38.99 -13.75
C ILE A 758 18.77 38.20 -14.38
N ASP A 759 19.77 38.90 -14.99
CA ASP A 759 20.94 38.23 -15.54
C ASP A 759 21.73 37.49 -14.45
N GLU A 760 21.87 38.07 -13.25
CA GLU A 760 22.49 37.41 -12.09
C GLU A 760 21.72 36.16 -11.66
N VAL A 761 20.40 36.18 -11.61
CA VAL A 761 19.57 35.04 -11.31
C VAL A 761 19.73 33.93 -12.34
N LEU A 762 19.69 34.30 -13.63
CA LEU A 762 19.82 33.32 -14.72
C LEU A 762 21.21 32.66 -14.73
N GLN A 763 22.26 33.35 -14.22
CA GLN A 763 23.62 32.76 -14.11
C GLN A 763 23.78 31.81 -12.92
N THR A 764 22.92 31.91 -11.88
CA THR A 764 23.02 31.16 -10.62
C THR A 764 21.92 30.14 -10.42
N LEU A 765 21.19 29.73 -11.47
CA LEU A 765 20.11 28.76 -11.37
C LEU A 765 20.63 27.34 -11.11
N ASP A 766 19.95 26.64 -10.20
CA ASP A 766 20.19 25.21 -9.96
C ASP A 766 19.85 24.37 -11.22
N PRO A 767 20.50 23.20 -11.41
CA PRO A 767 20.29 22.31 -12.56
C PRO A 767 18.82 21.92 -12.78
N ASP A 768 18.06 21.68 -11.70
CA ASP A 768 16.63 21.31 -11.78
C ASP A 768 15.77 22.50 -12.22
N ASN A 769 16.01 23.67 -11.67
CA ASN A 769 15.32 24.91 -12.06
C ASN A 769 15.65 25.31 -13.49
N LEU A 770 16.91 25.13 -13.92
CA LEU A 770 17.33 25.37 -15.31
C LEU A 770 16.59 24.45 -16.28
N ARG A 771 16.40 23.18 -15.93
CA ARG A 771 15.63 22.24 -16.74
C ARG A 771 14.15 22.65 -16.86
N ILE A 772 13.53 23.03 -15.73
CA ILE A 772 12.14 23.51 -15.70
C ILE A 772 12.00 24.77 -16.58
N LEU A 773 12.94 25.70 -16.49
CA LEU A 773 12.94 26.92 -17.28
C LEU A 773 13.06 26.62 -18.79
N LEU A 774 13.96 25.72 -19.19
CA LEU A 774 14.11 25.31 -20.61
C LEU A 774 12.84 24.67 -21.18
N LEU A 775 12.12 23.87 -20.38
CA LEU A 775 10.80 23.34 -20.77
C LEU A 775 9.78 24.47 -21.01
N ARG A 776 9.74 25.48 -20.13
CA ARG A 776 8.84 26.63 -20.30
C ARG A 776 9.23 27.50 -21.49
N LEU A 777 10.53 27.72 -21.69
CA LEU A 777 11.02 28.45 -22.86
C LEU A 777 10.69 27.74 -24.19
N ARG A 778 10.75 26.41 -24.21
CA ARG A 778 10.27 25.63 -25.36
C ARG A 778 8.79 25.93 -25.64
N ASP A 779 7.94 25.91 -24.63
CA ASP A 779 6.51 26.12 -24.77
C ASP A 779 6.21 27.57 -25.19
N TRP A 780 6.92 28.56 -24.63
CA TRP A 780 6.76 29.96 -25.03
C TRP A 780 7.30 30.26 -26.42
N ASN A 781 8.34 29.54 -26.86
CA ASN A 781 8.90 29.71 -28.22
C ASN A 781 7.99 29.15 -29.32
N THR A 782 6.98 28.37 -28.99
CA THR A 782 5.97 27.92 -29.97
C THR A 782 5.03 29.04 -30.41
N ASN A 783 4.80 30.05 -29.57
CA ASN A 783 3.87 31.13 -29.81
C ASN A 783 4.62 32.42 -30.28
N ALA A 784 4.21 32.96 -31.41
CA ALA A 784 4.82 34.16 -32.01
C ALA A 784 4.78 35.42 -31.09
N ARG A 785 3.79 35.54 -30.19
CA ARG A 785 3.66 36.66 -29.27
C ARG A 785 4.68 36.61 -28.12
N THR A 786 5.04 35.40 -27.65
CA THR A 786 5.96 35.19 -26.53
C THR A 786 7.37 34.82 -26.98
N SER A 787 7.56 34.53 -28.28
CA SER A 787 8.86 34.12 -28.83
C SER A 787 9.97 35.13 -28.64
N ARG A 788 9.68 36.47 -28.70
CA ARG A 788 10.65 37.55 -28.46
C ARG A 788 11.29 37.42 -27.07
N ILE A 789 10.46 37.21 -26.05
CA ILE A 789 10.90 37.04 -24.65
C ILE A 789 11.67 35.73 -24.49
N ALA A 790 11.14 34.66 -25.04
CA ALA A 790 11.79 33.34 -24.99
C ALA A 790 13.18 33.36 -25.64
N GLN A 791 13.34 34.03 -26.80
CA GLN A 791 14.61 34.14 -27.51
C GLN A 791 15.64 34.97 -26.72
N ARG A 792 15.21 36.06 -26.06
CA ARG A 792 16.10 36.90 -25.27
C ARG A 792 16.63 36.18 -24.04
N ILE A 793 15.76 35.41 -23.36
CA ILE A 793 16.16 34.59 -22.21
C ILE A 793 17.06 33.42 -22.66
N LEU A 794 16.76 32.76 -23.77
CA LEU A 794 17.59 31.70 -24.33
C LEU A 794 19.00 32.20 -24.67
N PHE A 795 19.09 33.41 -25.26
CA PHE A 795 20.38 34.03 -25.55
C PHE A 795 21.17 34.27 -24.27
N ALA A 796 20.54 34.78 -23.22
CA ALA A 796 21.16 35.02 -21.93
C ALA A 796 21.64 33.69 -21.30
N LEU A 797 20.85 32.63 -21.34
CA LEU A 797 21.19 31.31 -20.78
C LEU A 797 22.36 30.66 -21.54
N PHE A 798 22.34 30.66 -22.88
CA PHE A 798 23.42 30.04 -23.66
C PHE A 798 24.75 30.79 -23.56
N ARG A 799 24.70 32.08 -23.23
CA ARG A 799 25.91 32.88 -22.97
C ARG A 799 26.42 32.71 -21.53
N SER A 800 25.56 32.38 -20.58
CA SER A 800 25.89 32.24 -19.16
C SER A 800 26.41 30.85 -18.82
N TYR A 801 25.92 29.79 -19.48
CA TYR A 801 26.26 28.41 -19.16
C TYR A 801 27.13 27.77 -20.25
N PRO A 802 28.21 27.05 -19.88
CA PRO A 802 29.00 26.26 -20.82
C PRO A 802 28.24 25.04 -21.33
N ALA A 803 28.62 24.53 -22.51
CA ALA A 803 27.99 23.36 -23.11
C ALA A 803 28.03 22.10 -22.23
N SER A 804 29.05 21.98 -21.35
CA SER A 804 29.20 20.87 -20.41
C SER A 804 28.00 20.73 -19.47
N THR A 805 27.44 21.84 -18.96
CA THR A 805 26.28 21.79 -18.06
C THR A 805 25.03 21.22 -18.74
N PHE A 806 24.80 21.53 -20.00
CA PHE A 806 23.68 20.96 -20.77
C PHE A 806 23.87 19.46 -21.06
N ILE A 807 25.13 19.00 -21.22
CA ILE A 807 25.47 17.59 -21.38
C ILE A 807 25.25 16.85 -20.05
N GLU A 808 25.65 17.42 -18.93
CA GLU A 808 25.41 16.84 -17.60
C GLU A 808 23.91 16.74 -17.30
N LEU A 809 23.13 17.77 -17.60
CA LEU A 809 21.67 17.73 -17.50
C LEU A 809 21.04 16.67 -18.41
N ALA A 810 21.62 16.44 -19.60
CA ALA A 810 21.15 15.40 -20.51
C ALA A 810 21.44 13.98 -19.96
N THR A 811 22.61 13.77 -19.36
CA THR A 811 23.01 12.48 -18.76
C THR A 811 22.23 12.19 -17.48
N ALA A 812 22.04 13.16 -16.59
CA ALA A 812 21.20 13.06 -15.41
C ALA A 812 19.73 12.75 -15.76
N SER A 813 19.21 13.38 -16.83
CA SER A 813 17.85 13.11 -17.35
C SER A 813 17.71 11.68 -17.89
N MET A 814 18.77 11.08 -18.43
CA MET A 814 18.73 9.67 -18.88
C MET A 814 18.73 8.68 -17.70
N ALA A 815 19.36 9.02 -16.58
CA ALA A 815 19.34 8.22 -15.37
C ALA A 815 17.93 8.23 -14.72
N ASN A 816 17.27 9.39 -14.67
CA ASN A 816 15.90 9.55 -14.13
C ASN A 816 14.80 9.02 -15.07
N ARG A 817 15.03 8.90 -16.36
CA ARG A 817 14.07 8.29 -17.32
C ARG A 817 13.74 6.82 -17.01
N ARG A 818 14.60 6.14 -16.26
CA ARG A 818 14.41 4.73 -15.88
C ARG A 818 13.51 4.56 -14.65
N SER A 819 13.21 5.65 -13.90
CA SER A 819 12.42 5.57 -12.68
C SER A 819 10.93 5.92 -12.83
N ASP A 820 10.58 6.85 -13.73
CA ASP A 820 9.20 7.26 -13.95
C ASP A 820 8.72 6.81 -15.32
N GLY A 821 7.77 5.89 -15.41
CA GLY A 821 7.17 5.38 -16.66
C GLY A 821 6.40 6.42 -17.48
N ARG A 822 6.52 7.73 -17.16
CA ARG A 822 6.05 8.84 -17.99
C ARG A 822 7.15 9.27 -18.94
N THR A 823 6.82 9.38 -20.23
CA THR A 823 7.68 9.90 -21.31
C THR A 823 7.98 11.39 -21.09
N ALA A 824 8.80 11.71 -20.11
CA ALA A 824 9.35 13.06 -19.99
C ALA A 824 10.29 13.30 -21.19
N ALA A 825 10.09 14.38 -21.94
CA ALA A 825 10.93 14.76 -23.07
C ALA A 825 12.39 14.82 -22.63
N GLY A 826 13.28 14.13 -23.33
CA GLY A 826 14.70 14.17 -23.04
C GLY A 826 15.28 15.56 -23.31
N MET A 827 16.39 15.91 -22.67
CA MET A 827 17.04 17.19 -22.89
C MET A 827 17.38 17.41 -24.40
N LYS A 828 17.77 16.35 -25.10
CA LYS A 828 17.99 16.38 -26.55
C LYS A 828 16.73 16.78 -27.33
N ASP A 829 15.58 16.24 -26.94
CA ASP A 829 14.29 16.53 -27.60
C ASP A 829 13.87 17.99 -27.33
N ILE A 830 14.15 18.50 -26.13
CA ILE A 830 13.87 19.89 -25.74
C ILE A 830 14.73 20.84 -26.57
N LEU A 831 16.04 20.60 -26.63
CA LEU A 831 16.98 21.45 -27.39
C LEU A 831 16.71 21.37 -28.90
N GLN A 832 16.36 20.21 -29.45
CA GLN A 832 15.99 20.04 -30.85
C GLN A 832 14.69 20.79 -31.18
N ALA A 833 13.69 20.74 -30.27
CA ALA A 833 12.46 21.52 -30.44
C ALA A 833 12.74 23.04 -30.38
N LEU A 834 13.54 23.49 -29.39
CA LEU A 834 13.94 24.90 -29.32
C LEU A 834 14.64 25.36 -30.60
N ALA A 835 15.60 24.59 -31.14
CA ALA A 835 16.29 24.91 -32.38
C ALA A 835 15.33 25.02 -33.57
N SER A 836 14.43 24.07 -33.73
CA SER A 836 13.48 24.06 -34.88
C SER A 836 12.48 25.22 -34.83
N TYR A 837 11.97 25.60 -33.65
CA TYR A 837 11.10 26.76 -33.51
C TYR A 837 11.85 28.08 -33.65
N THR A 838 13.10 28.18 -33.17
CA THR A 838 13.95 29.34 -33.36
C THR A 838 14.24 29.57 -34.85
N GLU A 839 14.59 28.53 -35.58
CA GLU A 839 14.81 28.59 -37.03
C GLU A 839 13.55 29.05 -37.79
N ARG A 840 12.38 28.57 -37.41
CA ARG A 840 11.10 29.02 -37.97
C ARG A 840 10.83 30.49 -37.76
N HIS A 841 11.12 31.03 -36.54
CA HIS A 841 10.96 32.45 -36.23
C HIS A 841 11.96 33.28 -37.00
N TYR A 842 13.20 32.80 -37.16
CA TYR A 842 14.24 33.49 -37.93
C TYR A 842 13.85 33.61 -39.40
N ARG A 843 13.42 32.53 -40.05
CA ARG A 843 12.93 32.58 -41.43
C ARG A 843 11.77 33.53 -41.62
N ARG A 844 10.83 33.57 -40.67
CA ARG A 844 9.72 34.52 -40.73
C ARG A 844 10.18 35.99 -40.62
N ILE A 845 11.17 36.29 -39.78
CA ILE A 845 11.74 37.63 -39.69
C ILE A 845 12.45 37.98 -40.97
N GLU A 846 13.18 37.08 -41.60
CA GLU A 846 13.85 37.22 -42.86
C GLU A 846 12.85 37.52 -43.99
N GLU A 847 11.77 36.70 -44.09
CA GLU A 847 10.67 36.95 -45.00
C GLU A 847 10.02 38.33 -44.84
N LEU A 848 9.73 38.74 -43.58
CA LEU A 848 9.15 40.04 -43.28
C LEU A 848 10.13 41.22 -43.61
N SER A 849 11.42 40.98 -43.42
CA SER A 849 12.45 41.95 -43.80
C SER A 849 12.49 42.12 -45.31
N ASP A 850 12.44 41.02 -46.04
CA ASP A 850 12.40 41.05 -47.51
C ASP A 850 11.11 41.73 -48.06
N GLU A 851 9.95 41.39 -47.40
CA GLU A 851 8.68 42.07 -47.70
C GLU A 851 8.72 43.56 -47.40
N SER A 852 9.39 43.99 -46.30
CA SER A 852 9.58 45.39 -45.94
C SER A 852 10.37 46.16 -46.99
N TYR A 853 11.46 45.55 -47.50
CA TYR A 853 12.21 46.16 -48.64
C TYR A 853 11.38 46.25 -49.88
N LEU A 854 10.52 45.27 -50.16
CA LEU A 854 9.60 45.33 -51.28
C LEU A 854 8.57 46.45 -51.14
N VAL A 855 8.01 46.61 -49.89
CA VAL A 855 7.06 47.69 -49.62
C VAL A 855 7.72 49.06 -49.69
N GLU A 856 8.95 49.21 -49.19
CA GLU A 856 9.72 50.45 -49.26
C GLU A 856 10.06 50.77 -50.75
N TRP A 857 10.41 49.80 -51.55
CA TRP A 857 10.60 49.96 -53.00
C TRP A 857 9.29 50.36 -53.69
N VAL A 858 8.15 49.72 -53.43
CA VAL A 858 6.85 50.04 -53.99
C VAL A 858 6.40 51.44 -53.58
N LEU A 859 6.59 51.85 -52.32
CA LEU A 859 6.26 53.19 -51.85
C LEU A 859 7.15 54.24 -52.54
N GLY A 860 8.44 53.95 -52.76
CA GLY A 860 9.35 54.80 -53.51
C GLY A 860 8.96 54.96 -54.98
N GLU A 861 8.41 53.90 -55.61
CA GLU A 861 7.85 53.98 -56.95
C GLU A 861 6.49 54.73 -57.03
N MET A 862 5.65 54.59 -55.95
CA MET A 862 4.36 55.30 -55.85
C MET A 862 4.49 56.76 -55.57
N ASP A 863 5.54 57.24 -54.89
CA ASP A 863 5.80 58.67 -54.66
C ASP A 863 6.35 59.40 -55.89
N GLY A 864 6.25 58.77 -57.05
CA GLY A 864 6.42 59.41 -58.32
C GLY A 864 7.86 59.68 -58.74
N GLY A 865 8.36 58.82 -59.58
CA GLY A 865 9.67 58.96 -60.20
C GLY A 865 10.02 60.33 -60.61
N VAL A 866 10.89 60.94 -59.90
CA VAL A 866 11.75 62.05 -60.41
C VAL A 866 13.15 61.83 -59.85
N GLY A 867 14.01 61.42 -60.75
CA GLY A 867 15.43 61.70 -60.63
C GLY A 867 16.33 60.78 -59.90
N LEU A 868 16.82 59.77 -60.61
CA LEU A 868 18.18 59.23 -60.35
C LEU A 868 19.16 60.40 -60.23
N GLY A 869 19.71 60.64 -59.03
CA GLY A 869 20.87 61.43 -58.87
C GLY A 869 21.07 62.04 -57.46
N GLY A 870 22.00 61.44 -56.72
CA GLY A 870 22.59 62.12 -55.57
C GLY A 870 22.56 61.42 -54.26
N LEU A 871 23.55 60.59 -53.98
CA LEU A 871 24.07 60.33 -52.66
C LEU A 871 24.13 61.59 -51.78
N GLY A 872 23.44 61.57 -50.64
CA GLY A 872 23.57 62.62 -49.66
C GLY A 872 22.97 62.27 -48.30
N VAL A 873 23.82 61.83 -47.45
CA VAL A 873 23.56 61.72 -45.99
C VAL A 873 23.09 63.11 -45.47
N SER A 874 21.96 63.19 -44.80
CA SER A 874 21.79 64.07 -43.68
C SER A 874 20.57 63.79 -42.80
N SER A 875 20.85 63.60 -41.58
CA SER A 875 19.96 63.70 -40.45
C SER A 875 19.11 64.96 -40.46
N ALA A 876 17.86 64.93 -40.10
CA ALA A 876 17.18 66.00 -39.37
C ALA A 876 15.87 65.54 -38.73
N HIS A 877 15.84 65.68 -37.42
CA HIS A 877 14.69 66.03 -36.58
C HIS A 877 13.59 66.88 -37.20
N ASN A 878 12.37 66.64 -36.83
CA ASN A 878 11.39 67.52 -36.14
C ASN A 878 9.99 66.98 -36.26
N ALA A 879 9.32 66.58 -35.13
CA ALA A 879 8.36 67.39 -34.38
C ALA A 879 7.28 68.09 -35.21
N ILE A 880 6.07 67.78 -34.87
CA ILE A 880 4.83 68.58 -34.77
C ILE A 880 3.75 67.59 -34.35
N ASP A 881 3.34 67.57 -33.10
CA ASP A 881 2.36 68.39 -32.35
C ASP A 881 0.95 68.36 -32.91
N GLY A 882 0.08 67.92 -32.06
CA GLY A 882 -1.25 68.49 -31.88
C GLY A 882 -2.48 67.70 -32.24
N THR A 883 -3.20 67.49 -31.18
CA THR A 883 -4.65 67.63 -30.92
C THR A 883 -5.52 66.37 -31.00
N THR A 884 -5.96 66.07 -29.79
CA THR A 884 -7.31 65.84 -29.29
C THR A 884 -8.38 65.42 -30.33
N ASP A 885 -9.08 64.30 -30.02
CA ASP A 885 -10.50 64.31 -29.63
C ASP A 885 -11.03 62.92 -29.35
N GLU A 886 -11.63 62.88 -28.22
CA GLU A 886 -12.84 62.22 -27.73
C GLU A 886 -13.32 60.83 -28.25
N VAL A 887 -13.61 60.06 -27.24
CA VAL A 887 -14.40 58.83 -27.01
C VAL A 887 -15.76 58.83 -27.77
N PRO A 888 -16.40 57.72 -28.13
CA PRO A 888 -17.21 57.04 -27.10
C PRO A 888 -17.24 55.53 -27.11
N ASP A 889 -17.61 55.05 -25.91
CA ASP A 889 -18.13 53.74 -25.56
C ASP A 889 -19.10 53.11 -26.57
N HIS A 890 -19.05 51.79 -26.74
CA HIS A 890 -20.20 50.94 -26.60
C HIS A 890 -19.88 49.43 -26.67
N GLU A 891 -20.36 48.77 -25.63
CA GLU A 891 -21.07 47.51 -25.52
C GLU A 891 -20.38 46.17 -25.86
N LYS A 892 -20.30 45.46 -24.76
CA LYS A 892 -20.60 44.03 -24.53
C LYS A 892 -21.07 43.25 -25.77
N ASP A 893 -20.42 42.09 -25.95
CA ASP A 893 -21.18 40.86 -26.11
C ASP A 893 -20.38 39.63 -25.71
N THR A 894 -21.02 38.91 -24.84
CA THR A 894 -20.73 37.60 -24.27
C THR A 894 -20.95 36.57 -25.34
N ILE A 895 -20.00 35.68 -25.59
CA ILE A 895 -20.30 34.36 -26.13
C ILE A 895 -19.53 33.28 -25.35
N MET A 896 -20.33 32.55 -24.65
CA MET A 896 -20.05 31.21 -24.11
C MET A 896 -20.01 30.19 -25.24
N LEU A 897 -19.10 29.20 -25.11
CA LEU A 897 -19.14 27.83 -25.59
C LEU A 897 -17.75 27.25 -25.36
N GLY A 898 -17.48 26.25 -24.50
CA GLY A 898 -18.08 24.94 -24.38
C GLY A 898 -17.37 23.93 -25.23
N ALA A 899 -16.34 23.30 -24.68
CA ALA A 899 -16.03 21.87 -24.73
C ALA A 899 -14.74 21.61 -23.94
#